data_5c8a792cb406c0322e7047f39afcd362
#
_entry.id   5c8a792cb406c0322e7047f39afcd362
#
_cell.length_a   1.000
_cell.length_b   1.000
_cell.length_c   1.000
_cell.angle_alpha   90.00
_cell.angle_beta   90.00
_cell.angle_gamma   90.00
#
_symmetry.space_group_name_H-M   'P 1'
#
loop_
_entity.id
_entity.type
_entity.pdbx_description
1 polymer ?
#
loop_
_entity_poly.entity_id
_entity_poly.type
_entity_poly.pdbx_seq_one_letter_code
_entity_poly.pdbx_strand_id
1 'polypeptide(L)'
;MRGAGQRRCHPLLFLRHILIIIIHNFAASLAVDTITPAKPLSGNQTLVSSDGIFELGFFTPGGSGKFYVGIWYKQIRDKTVVWVANRDAPLPGPAGILKIGEDGNLYLLAENGGNSTWSTSSKPAAEKKKTVAQLLDSGNLVLRQENDGEYLWQSFDYPTDTMLPGMKLGWDLKSGLTRYITSWKSSDDPSEGSFTFKLDTGGLPECFLRDGDEVVYRSGPWNGLRFSGVPEMKPTQIITFSFSMTNESNFYTFELHNKFLYSRLMVSSAGLLERYTWVPTSKIWSRFWYAPRDQCDGYRGCGAFGFCDTNMSPVCRCPPGFRPRNQQAWDLRDGSAGCIRKDELDCGRDGFIEMNNMKLPDTSDCFVDKRMDLKACKEMCRRNCSCTAFTNSNVSNGGSGCVIWTAELFDMRRYAAVEGGQVLYIRVAVSDVERGGGDDGSRDASKKTLPVILACGVTVGVGLVLLAVMLTLLFLSRRKQSRRVTMRTADMRSSRDRSQDLLTNAAAIPGVREFSGETMTAEDFDLPLFDFSAIVMATNNFADANKLGQGGFGCVYKGMVIEGQEIAVKRLSKNSGQGVEEFMNELRLIAKLQHRNLVRLLGCCVDMEEKILIYEYMENKSLDSTLFNKQKSSLLNWQTRFNIICGIARGLLYLHQDSRFRIIHRDLKASNILLDKEMKPKISDFGMARIFGGDETEANNTKRVVGTYGYMSPEYAMDGLFSVKSDVFSFGVLVLEIVTGKKNRGFYNQNNQQNLLGHAWTLWREGRWPELLDSTIGETYSHCEAMRCIQVGLLCVQEGAEDRPNMATVGLMLSSESATLPQPKNPGFCLGRRPDDMDSCTSNNYDESCTVNQVTVTILDGR
;
A
#
# COMPACT_ATOMS: atom_id res chain seq x y z
N MET A 1 -4.44 -71.40 55.82
CA MET A 1 -4.57 -70.27 56.77
C MET A 1 -4.37 -68.95 55.97
N ARG A 2 -5.33 -68.03 56.14
CA ARG A 2 -5.39 -66.62 55.73
C ARG A 2 -5.45 -66.33 54.20
N GLY A 3 -6.68 -66.07 53.84
CA GLY A 3 -7.07 -65.53 52.55
C GLY A 3 -6.75 -64.02 52.39
N ALA A 4 -6.38 -63.64 51.16
CA ALA A 4 -6.24 -62.28 50.72
C ALA A 4 -7.47 -61.97 49.87
N GLY A 5 -8.34 -61.09 50.34
CA GLY A 5 -9.53 -60.61 49.59
C GLY A 5 -9.13 -59.66 48.51
N GLN A 6 -9.34 -59.97 47.22
CA GLN A 6 -9.29 -59.10 46.09
C GLN A 6 -10.52 -58.21 46.10
N ARG A 7 -10.35 -56.89 46.36
CA ARG A 7 -11.35 -55.86 46.07
C ARG A 7 -11.38 -55.61 44.53
N ARG A 8 -12.42 -56.08 43.86
CA ARG A 8 -12.75 -55.74 42.49
C ARG A 8 -13.20 -54.26 42.44
N CYS A 9 -12.37 -53.36 41.97
CA CYS A 9 -12.79 -52.03 41.58
C CYS A 9 -13.73 -52.11 40.35
N HIS A 10 -14.95 -51.61 40.47
CA HIS A 10 -15.91 -51.57 39.38
C HIS A 10 -15.52 -50.46 38.38
N PRO A 11 -15.07 -50.75 37.15
CA PRO A 11 -14.66 -49.77 36.17
C PRO A 11 -15.84 -48.91 35.64
N LEU A 12 -17.07 -49.39 35.80
CA LEU A 12 -18.32 -48.67 35.43
C LEU A 12 -18.60 -47.42 36.29
N LEU A 13 -18.22 -47.41 37.56
CA LEU A 13 -18.35 -46.23 38.43
C LEU A 13 -17.35 -45.12 38.04
N PHE A 14 -16.16 -45.49 37.63
CA PHE A 14 -15.12 -44.54 37.21
C PHE A 14 -15.49 -43.89 35.84
N LEU A 15 -15.99 -44.69 34.90
CA LEU A 15 -16.49 -44.17 33.61
C LEU A 15 -17.70 -43.22 33.80
N ARG A 16 -18.60 -43.52 34.73
CA ARG A 16 -19.77 -42.68 35.05
C ARG A 16 -19.34 -41.35 35.69
N HIS A 17 -18.32 -41.31 36.54
CA HIS A 17 -17.77 -40.07 37.09
C HIS A 17 -17.03 -39.25 36.06
N ILE A 18 -16.25 -39.88 35.15
CA ILE A 18 -15.58 -39.18 34.03
C ILE A 18 -16.63 -38.62 33.07
N LEU A 19 -17.69 -39.33 32.74
CA LEU A 19 -18.77 -38.87 31.89
C LEU A 19 -19.52 -37.70 32.50
N ILE A 20 -19.79 -37.73 33.82
CA ILE A 20 -20.42 -36.63 34.57
C ILE A 20 -19.47 -35.41 34.63
N ILE A 21 -18.17 -35.60 34.79
CA ILE A 21 -17.18 -34.50 34.75
C ILE A 21 -17.06 -33.91 33.31
N ILE A 22 -17.09 -34.76 32.28
CA ILE A 22 -17.11 -34.30 30.88
C ILE A 22 -18.41 -33.55 30.59
N ILE A 23 -19.57 -34.07 31.01
CA ILE A 23 -20.86 -33.38 30.82
C ILE A 23 -20.92 -32.09 31.62
N HIS A 24 -20.39 -32.03 32.86
CA HIS A 24 -20.29 -30.76 33.61
C HIS A 24 -19.32 -29.76 33.01
N ASN A 25 -18.19 -30.21 32.44
CA ASN A 25 -17.27 -29.32 31.74
C ASN A 25 -17.78 -28.89 30.36
N PHE A 26 -18.61 -29.70 29.69
CA PHE A 26 -19.31 -29.30 28.47
C PHE A 26 -20.50 -28.36 28.72
N ALA A 27 -21.16 -28.48 29.88
CA ALA A 27 -22.26 -27.58 30.29
C ALA A 27 -21.77 -26.21 30.82
N ALA A 28 -20.46 -26.05 31.09
CA ALA A 28 -19.90 -24.87 31.73
C ALA A 28 -19.37 -23.80 30.75
N SER A 29 -19.60 -23.93 29.44
CA SER A 29 -19.14 -22.94 28.44
C SER A 29 -20.17 -22.68 27.33
N LEU A 30 -21.45 -22.62 27.65
CA LEU A 30 -22.37 -21.89 26.77
C LEU A 30 -22.17 -20.40 27.05
N ALA A 31 -21.45 -19.74 26.14
CA ALA A 31 -21.35 -18.28 26.14
C ALA A 31 -22.77 -17.70 26.16
N VAL A 32 -23.06 -16.85 27.14
CA VAL A 32 -24.38 -16.21 27.25
C VAL A 32 -24.38 -15.06 26.27
N ASP A 33 -25.18 -15.14 25.21
CA ASP A 33 -25.33 -14.11 24.16
C ASP A 33 -26.56 -13.23 24.39
N THR A 34 -27.36 -13.47 25.47
CA THR A 34 -28.63 -12.81 25.72
C THR A 34 -28.75 -12.18 27.11
N ILE A 35 -29.40 -11.01 27.17
CA ILE A 35 -29.94 -10.41 28.40
C ILE A 35 -31.44 -10.67 28.45
N THR A 36 -31.93 -11.10 29.60
CA THR A 36 -33.36 -11.25 29.87
C THR A 36 -33.76 -10.40 31.08
N PRO A 37 -35.07 -10.15 31.33
CA PRO A 37 -35.48 -9.41 32.50
C PRO A 37 -35.00 -10.03 33.82
N ALA A 38 -34.85 -11.38 33.84
CA ALA A 38 -34.38 -12.13 35.01
C ALA A 38 -32.84 -12.19 35.10
N LYS A 39 -32.11 -11.86 34.04
CA LYS A 39 -30.65 -12.00 34.00
C LYS A 39 -30.04 -10.75 33.35
N PRO A 40 -29.89 -9.64 34.11
CA PRO A 40 -29.21 -8.45 33.67
C PRO A 40 -27.71 -8.67 33.53
N LEU A 41 -27.03 -7.74 32.82
CA LEU A 41 -25.57 -7.70 32.72
C LEU A 41 -25.04 -6.61 33.67
N SER A 42 -24.09 -6.97 34.55
CA SER A 42 -23.55 -6.04 35.56
C SER A 42 -22.05 -6.23 35.79
N GLY A 43 -21.37 -5.16 36.16
CA GLY A 43 -19.97 -5.17 36.56
C GLY A 43 -19.02 -5.73 35.47
N ASN A 44 -18.24 -6.75 35.85
CA ASN A 44 -17.25 -7.39 34.96
C ASN A 44 -17.85 -8.49 34.06
N GLN A 45 -19.16 -8.63 34.00
CA GLN A 45 -19.81 -9.62 33.15
C GLN A 45 -19.81 -9.14 31.70
N THR A 46 -19.75 -10.08 30.75
CA THR A 46 -19.81 -9.80 29.32
C THR A 46 -20.79 -10.75 28.64
N LEU A 47 -21.41 -10.28 27.54
CA LEU A 47 -22.09 -11.14 26.60
C LEU A 47 -21.13 -11.50 25.48
N VAL A 48 -21.24 -12.71 24.96
CA VAL A 48 -20.43 -13.17 23.84
C VAL A 48 -21.36 -13.71 22.77
N SER A 49 -21.18 -13.28 21.53
CA SER A 49 -21.94 -13.80 20.38
C SER A 49 -21.73 -15.31 20.21
N SER A 50 -22.69 -16.01 19.59
CA SER A 50 -22.71 -17.48 19.46
C SER A 50 -21.40 -18.08 18.93
N ASP A 51 -20.86 -17.52 17.86
CA ASP A 51 -19.58 -17.97 17.25
C ASP A 51 -18.34 -17.39 17.95
N GLY A 52 -18.52 -16.61 19.03
CA GLY A 52 -17.43 -16.04 19.83
C GLY A 52 -16.65 -14.92 19.13
N ILE A 53 -17.26 -14.23 18.16
CA ILE A 53 -16.62 -13.16 17.37
C ILE A 53 -16.65 -11.85 18.14
N PHE A 54 -17.82 -11.48 18.68
CA PHE A 54 -18.04 -10.21 19.37
C PHE A 54 -18.31 -10.41 20.86
N GLU A 55 -17.94 -9.41 21.63
CA GLU A 55 -18.17 -9.33 23.06
C GLU A 55 -18.73 -7.95 23.39
N LEU A 56 -19.78 -7.92 24.26
CA LEU A 56 -20.39 -6.71 24.79
C LEU A 56 -20.17 -6.66 26.30
N GLY A 57 -19.79 -5.52 26.81
CA GLY A 57 -19.57 -5.32 28.25
C GLY A 57 -19.18 -3.89 28.60
N PHE A 58 -18.73 -3.72 29.82
CA PHE A 58 -18.25 -2.43 30.31
C PHE A 58 -16.76 -2.27 29.98
N PHE A 59 -16.37 -1.04 29.61
CA PHE A 59 -14.99 -0.71 29.29
C PHE A 59 -14.66 0.75 29.65
N THR A 60 -13.36 1.05 29.80
CA THR A 60 -12.81 2.38 30.03
C THR A 60 -11.77 2.66 28.96
N PRO A 61 -11.95 3.66 28.12
CA PRO A 61 -10.93 4.04 27.14
C PRO A 61 -9.82 4.84 27.82
N GLY A 62 -8.56 4.58 27.45
CA GLY A 62 -7.40 5.39 27.80
C GLY A 62 -7.15 5.67 29.29
N GLY A 63 -7.80 4.92 30.22
CA GLY A 63 -7.67 5.20 31.65
C GLY A 63 -8.40 6.48 32.13
N SER A 64 -9.36 6.99 31.37
CA SER A 64 -10.10 8.25 31.61
C SER A 64 -10.95 8.24 32.88
N GLY A 65 -11.10 7.11 33.59
CA GLY A 65 -12.00 6.96 34.75
C GLY A 65 -13.49 7.01 34.38
N LYS A 66 -13.85 7.18 33.12
CA LYS A 66 -15.21 7.14 32.60
C LYS A 66 -15.54 5.73 32.10
N PHE A 67 -16.75 5.26 32.37
CA PHE A 67 -17.17 3.90 32.03
C PHE A 67 -18.28 3.91 30.99
N TYR A 68 -18.14 3.03 30.00
CA TYR A 68 -19.03 2.90 28.87
C TYR A 68 -19.45 1.44 28.67
N VAL A 69 -20.61 1.23 28.04
CA VAL A 69 -21.02 -0.07 27.50
C VAL A 69 -20.72 -0.09 26.01
N GLY A 70 -19.98 -1.09 25.55
CA GLY A 70 -19.58 -1.19 24.14
C GLY A 70 -19.48 -2.60 23.64
N ILE A 71 -19.36 -2.72 22.32
CA ILE A 71 -19.15 -3.98 21.60
C ILE A 71 -17.75 -3.92 20.99
N TRP A 72 -16.98 -5.02 21.12
CA TRP A 72 -15.65 -5.17 20.53
C TRP A 72 -15.44 -6.60 20.02
N TYR A 73 -14.37 -6.78 19.19
CA TYR A 73 -13.96 -8.11 18.74
C TYR A 73 -13.31 -8.89 19.89
N LYS A 74 -13.90 -10.03 20.30
CA LYS A 74 -13.44 -10.85 21.43
C LYS A 74 -12.05 -11.45 21.23
N GLN A 75 -11.73 -11.89 20.01
CA GLN A 75 -10.48 -12.60 19.71
C GLN A 75 -9.29 -11.64 19.54
N ILE A 76 -9.51 -10.33 19.53
CA ILE A 76 -8.48 -9.31 19.36
C ILE A 76 -8.06 -8.81 20.74
N ARG A 77 -6.76 -9.00 21.08
CA ARG A 77 -6.21 -8.70 22.39
C ARG A 77 -6.41 -7.24 22.79
N ASP A 78 -6.16 -6.32 21.87
CA ASP A 78 -6.40 -4.90 22.08
C ASP A 78 -7.86 -4.62 21.74
N LYS A 79 -8.68 -4.34 22.77
CA LYS A 79 -10.12 -4.15 22.62
C LYS A 79 -10.42 -3.16 21.50
N THR A 80 -10.75 -3.69 20.31
CA THR A 80 -11.19 -2.87 19.18
C THR A 80 -12.69 -2.65 19.32
N VAL A 81 -13.07 -1.54 19.96
CA VAL A 81 -14.47 -1.16 20.15
C VAL A 81 -15.05 -0.72 18.81
N VAL A 82 -16.25 -1.23 18.49
CA VAL A 82 -16.94 -0.95 17.21
C VAL A 82 -18.30 -0.28 17.41
N TRP A 83 -18.79 -0.24 18.63
CA TRP A 83 -20.04 0.43 19.00
C TRP A 83 -20.04 0.78 20.49
N VAL A 84 -20.65 1.91 20.87
CA VAL A 84 -20.77 2.40 22.24
C VAL A 84 -22.21 2.87 22.49
N ALA A 85 -22.85 2.35 23.54
CA ALA A 85 -24.24 2.69 23.88
C ALA A 85 -24.35 4.13 24.42
N ASN A 86 -23.61 4.44 25.45
CA ASN A 86 -23.69 5.67 26.24
C ASN A 86 -22.54 6.64 25.96
N ARG A 87 -22.20 6.82 24.67
CA ARG A 87 -21.05 7.61 24.26
C ARG A 87 -21.05 9.05 24.82
N ASP A 88 -22.22 9.67 24.94
CA ASP A 88 -22.38 11.06 25.39
C ASP A 88 -22.71 11.17 26.88
N ALA A 89 -23.02 10.05 27.56
CA ALA A 89 -23.38 9.99 28.96
C ALA A 89 -22.59 8.86 29.69
N PRO A 90 -21.27 9.03 29.93
CA PRO A 90 -20.47 8.05 30.61
C PRO A 90 -20.96 7.81 32.04
N LEU A 91 -20.79 6.57 32.53
CA LEU A 91 -21.01 6.23 33.92
C LEU A 91 -19.86 6.78 34.80
N PRO A 92 -20.17 7.27 36.01
CA PRO A 92 -19.18 7.85 36.90
C PRO A 92 -18.30 6.79 37.61
N GLY A 93 -18.63 5.50 37.49
CA GLY A 93 -17.91 4.41 38.13
C GLY A 93 -18.10 3.06 37.41
N PRO A 94 -17.32 2.03 37.81
CA PRO A 94 -17.30 0.72 37.17
C PRO A 94 -18.58 -0.11 37.33
N ALA A 95 -19.40 0.27 38.28
CA ALA A 95 -20.59 -0.48 38.69
C ALA A 95 -21.83 0.05 37.95
N GLY A 96 -22.07 -0.50 36.74
CA GLY A 96 -23.25 -0.28 35.93
C GLY A 96 -24.08 -1.55 35.78
N ILE A 97 -25.39 -1.38 35.49
CA ILE A 97 -26.31 -2.49 35.25
C ILE A 97 -27.02 -2.23 33.91
N LEU A 98 -26.87 -3.13 32.97
CA LEU A 98 -27.63 -3.16 31.74
C LEU A 98 -28.77 -4.18 31.88
N LYS A 99 -30.02 -3.71 31.88
CA LYS A 99 -31.21 -4.56 32.14
C LYS A 99 -32.40 -4.22 31.25
N ILE A 100 -33.29 -5.16 31.05
CA ILE A 100 -34.59 -4.93 30.40
C ILE A 100 -35.60 -4.46 31.46
N GLY A 101 -36.25 -3.33 31.18
CA GLY A 101 -37.31 -2.76 32.02
C GLY A 101 -38.67 -3.44 31.82
N GLU A 102 -39.63 -3.04 32.65
CA GLU A 102 -41.00 -3.56 32.57
C GLU A 102 -41.73 -3.19 31.24
N ASP A 103 -41.33 -2.13 30.59
CA ASP A 103 -41.78 -1.68 29.31
C ASP A 103 -41.15 -2.42 28.11
N GLY A 104 -40.21 -3.34 28.41
CA GLY A 104 -39.48 -4.13 27.40
C GLY A 104 -38.27 -3.43 26.80
N ASN A 105 -37.94 -2.20 27.22
CA ASN A 105 -36.74 -1.49 26.73
C ASN A 105 -35.50 -1.92 27.52
N LEU A 106 -34.34 -1.78 26.88
CA LEU A 106 -33.02 -1.99 27.48
C LEU A 106 -32.55 -0.67 28.12
N TYR A 107 -32.16 -0.72 29.40
CA TYR A 107 -31.74 0.43 30.19
C TYR A 107 -30.35 0.22 30.78
N LEU A 108 -29.52 1.27 30.70
CA LEU A 108 -28.26 1.36 31.44
C LEU A 108 -28.45 2.23 32.68
N LEU A 109 -28.18 1.65 33.84
CA LEU A 109 -28.32 2.30 35.16
C LEU A 109 -26.96 2.35 35.83
N ALA A 110 -26.70 3.41 36.60
CA ALA A 110 -25.62 3.42 37.58
C ALA A 110 -26.03 2.61 38.82
N GLU A 111 -25.06 2.04 39.54
CA GLU A 111 -25.29 1.17 40.73
C GLU A 111 -26.15 1.82 41.82
N ASN A 112 -26.10 3.13 41.97
CA ASN A 112 -26.80 3.89 43.00
C ASN A 112 -28.32 4.09 42.74
N GLY A 113 -28.90 3.40 41.76
CA GLY A 113 -30.35 3.42 41.49
C GLY A 113 -30.90 4.75 40.98
N GLY A 114 -30.06 5.63 40.44
CA GLY A 114 -30.45 6.88 39.79
C GLY A 114 -31.18 6.72 38.46
N ASN A 115 -31.49 7.83 37.84
CA ASN A 115 -32.07 7.84 36.49
C ASN A 115 -31.20 7.06 35.49
N SER A 116 -31.84 6.43 34.49
CA SER A 116 -31.11 5.74 33.43
C SER A 116 -30.23 6.72 32.65
N THR A 117 -28.98 6.35 32.43
CA THR A 117 -28.04 7.15 31.64
C THR A 117 -28.22 6.93 30.12
N TRP A 118 -28.82 5.78 29.75
CA TRP A 118 -29.10 5.44 28.36
C TRP A 118 -30.21 4.40 28.27
N SER A 119 -31.00 4.42 27.18
CA SER A 119 -32.04 3.44 26.89
C SER A 119 -32.31 3.29 25.39
N THR A 120 -32.91 2.17 24.98
CA THR A 120 -33.26 1.90 23.59
C THR A 120 -34.41 2.74 23.06
N SER A 121 -35.26 3.33 23.94
CA SER A 121 -36.37 4.23 23.59
C SER A 121 -37.30 3.68 22.48
N SER A 122 -37.44 2.36 22.37
CA SER A 122 -38.37 1.74 21.43
C SER A 122 -39.81 1.99 21.88
N LYS A 123 -40.75 1.99 20.93
CA LYS A 123 -42.19 2.11 21.27
C LYS A 123 -42.54 0.98 22.24
N PRO A 124 -43.29 1.27 23.33
CA PRO A 124 -43.74 0.23 24.25
C PRO A 124 -44.41 -0.87 23.48
N ALA A 125 -44.04 -2.12 23.73
CA ALA A 125 -44.78 -3.25 23.17
C ALA A 125 -46.23 -3.20 23.64
N ALA A 126 -47.21 -3.21 22.74
CA ALA A 126 -48.63 -3.12 23.07
C ALA A 126 -49.18 -4.25 23.96
N GLU A 127 -48.42 -5.32 24.09
CA GLU A 127 -48.65 -6.41 25.03
C GLU A 127 -47.37 -6.69 25.84
N LYS A 128 -47.46 -7.06 27.10
CA LYS A 128 -46.36 -7.51 28.00
C LYS A 128 -45.71 -8.81 27.47
N LYS A 129 -45.20 -8.79 26.23
CA LYS A 129 -44.43 -9.92 25.67
C LYS A 129 -43.01 -9.89 26.20
N LYS A 130 -42.51 -11.07 26.53
CA LYS A 130 -41.12 -11.23 27.03
C LYS A 130 -40.14 -10.76 25.96
N THR A 131 -39.45 -9.64 26.20
CA THR A 131 -38.37 -9.15 25.36
C THR A 131 -37.03 -9.72 25.79
N VAL A 132 -36.12 -9.93 24.84
CA VAL A 132 -34.75 -10.34 25.06
C VAL A 132 -33.81 -9.45 24.23
N ALA A 133 -32.67 -9.09 24.81
CA ALA A 133 -31.59 -8.45 24.06
C ALA A 133 -30.52 -9.49 23.71
N GLN A 134 -30.11 -9.58 22.47
CA GLN A 134 -29.15 -10.59 21.99
C GLN A 134 -28.03 -9.96 21.18
N LEU A 135 -26.78 -10.38 21.44
CA LEU A 135 -25.61 -10.02 20.64
C LEU A 135 -25.42 -11.05 19.54
N LEU A 136 -25.59 -10.61 18.27
CA LEU A 136 -25.43 -11.46 17.09
C LEU A 136 -23.96 -11.57 16.65
N ASP A 137 -23.62 -12.59 15.85
CA ASP A 137 -22.29 -12.80 15.29
C ASP A 137 -21.89 -11.77 14.22
N SER A 138 -22.82 -10.92 13.79
CA SER A 138 -22.55 -9.71 13.00
C SER A 138 -22.01 -8.53 13.81
N GLY A 139 -22.03 -8.61 15.16
CA GLY A 139 -21.77 -7.50 16.07
C GLY A 139 -22.98 -6.60 16.34
N ASN A 140 -24.16 -6.99 15.84
CA ASN A 140 -25.42 -6.29 16.07
C ASN A 140 -26.03 -6.70 17.42
N LEU A 141 -26.25 -5.74 18.33
CA LEU A 141 -27.06 -5.94 19.51
C LEU A 141 -28.53 -5.69 19.15
N VAL A 142 -29.37 -6.70 19.27
CA VAL A 142 -30.78 -6.60 18.90
C VAL A 142 -31.67 -6.76 20.12
N LEU A 143 -32.77 -5.99 20.17
CA LEU A 143 -33.87 -6.15 21.11
C LEU A 143 -35.06 -6.75 20.34
N ARG A 144 -35.54 -7.93 20.73
CA ARG A 144 -36.63 -8.63 20.05
C ARG A 144 -37.57 -9.30 21.03
N GLN A 145 -38.74 -9.67 20.57
CA GLN A 145 -39.64 -10.54 21.35
C GLN A 145 -39.11 -11.98 21.34
N GLU A 146 -39.25 -12.71 22.45
CA GLU A 146 -38.68 -14.06 22.60
C GLU A 146 -39.11 -15.05 21.52
N ASN A 147 -40.33 -14.90 20.98
CA ASN A 147 -40.93 -15.80 19.98
C ASN A 147 -41.14 -15.14 18.62
N ASP A 148 -40.58 -13.94 18.37
CA ASP A 148 -40.79 -13.17 17.13
C ASP A 148 -39.44 -12.84 16.50
N GLY A 149 -39.35 -12.97 15.18
CA GLY A 149 -38.12 -12.65 14.42
C GLY A 149 -37.91 -11.16 14.15
N GLU A 150 -38.92 -10.31 14.46
CA GLU A 150 -38.83 -8.87 14.19
C GLU A 150 -38.06 -8.15 15.30
N TYR A 151 -37.14 -7.26 14.89
CA TYR A 151 -36.36 -6.45 15.84
C TYR A 151 -37.15 -5.22 16.28
N LEU A 152 -37.35 -5.04 17.58
CA LEU A 152 -37.92 -3.83 18.15
C LEU A 152 -36.91 -2.67 18.14
N TRP A 153 -35.62 -3.01 18.25
CA TRP A 153 -34.50 -2.09 18.20
C TRP A 153 -33.21 -2.85 17.84
N GLN A 154 -32.25 -2.18 17.21
CA GLN A 154 -30.93 -2.76 16.92
C GLN A 154 -29.82 -1.70 16.93
N SER A 155 -28.62 -2.07 17.38
CA SER A 155 -27.46 -1.18 17.42
C SER A 155 -27.00 -0.74 16.04
N PHE A 156 -27.24 -1.51 14.99
CA PHE A 156 -26.93 -1.18 13.61
C PHE A 156 -27.72 0.01 13.06
N ASP A 157 -28.83 0.36 13.71
CA ASP A 157 -29.59 1.56 13.39
C ASP A 157 -28.99 2.84 14.02
N TYR A 158 -28.10 2.70 14.98
CA TYR A 158 -27.45 3.78 15.74
C TYR A 158 -25.94 3.57 15.76
N PRO A 159 -25.27 3.60 14.61
CA PRO A 159 -23.83 3.41 14.53
C PRO A 159 -23.08 4.52 15.29
N THR A 160 -21.86 4.22 15.75
CA THR A 160 -20.97 5.20 16.35
C THR A 160 -19.93 5.69 15.30
N ASP A 161 -18.67 5.34 15.44
CA ASP A 161 -17.59 5.71 14.51
C ASP A 161 -17.32 4.64 13.45
N THR A 162 -17.87 3.46 13.64
CA THR A 162 -17.52 2.25 12.86
C THR A 162 -18.74 1.67 12.14
N MET A 163 -18.53 1.31 10.87
CA MET A 163 -19.45 0.55 10.03
C MET A 163 -18.94 -0.88 9.87
N LEU A 164 -19.73 -1.86 10.29
CA LEU A 164 -19.48 -3.29 10.16
C LEU A 164 -20.16 -3.87 8.90
N PRO A 165 -19.75 -5.07 8.43
CA PRO A 165 -20.46 -5.78 7.35
C PRO A 165 -21.96 -5.95 7.66
N GLY A 166 -22.80 -5.71 6.66
CA GLY A 166 -24.27 -5.77 6.80
C GLY A 166 -24.93 -4.53 7.42
N MET A 167 -24.15 -3.59 7.99
CA MET A 167 -24.71 -2.29 8.41
C MET A 167 -25.17 -1.48 7.19
N LYS A 168 -26.23 -0.70 7.38
CA LYS A 168 -26.80 0.18 6.35
C LYS A 168 -26.48 1.63 6.67
N LEU A 169 -25.74 2.30 5.79
CA LEU A 169 -25.49 3.75 5.88
C LEU A 169 -26.48 4.45 4.95
N GLY A 170 -27.31 5.33 5.48
CA GLY A 170 -28.32 6.05 4.69
C GLY A 170 -29.64 6.24 5.41
N TRP A 171 -30.72 6.27 4.68
CA TRP A 171 -32.03 6.74 5.12
C TRP A 171 -33.05 5.62 5.07
N ASP A 172 -33.82 5.50 6.13
CA ASP A 172 -35.05 4.75 6.16
C ASP A 172 -36.22 5.76 6.04
N LEU A 173 -36.87 5.77 4.87
CA LEU A 173 -37.89 6.74 4.54
C LEU A 173 -39.23 6.46 5.28
N LYS A 174 -39.42 5.21 5.78
CA LYS A 174 -40.63 4.85 6.58
C LYS A 174 -40.52 5.39 8.00
N SER A 175 -39.39 5.19 8.64
CA SER A 175 -39.16 5.61 10.03
C SER A 175 -38.61 7.02 10.16
N GLY A 176 -38.09 7.62 9.07
CA GLY A 176 -37.35 8.88 9.08
C GLY A 176 -35.93 8.75 9.65
N LEU A 177 -35.47 7.54 9.94
CA LEU A 177 -34.16 7.30 10.54
C LEU A 177 -33.04 7.50 9.53
N THR A 178 -32.04 8.29 9.93
CA THR A 178 -30.81 8.48 9.17
C THR A 178 -29.65 7.78 9.86
N ARG A 179 -29.00 6.87 9.17
CA ARG A 179 -27.82 6.13 9.67
C ARG A 179 -26.55 6.71 9.07
N TYR A 180 -25.65 7.16 9.92
CA TYR A 180 -24.34 7.73 9.58
C TYR A 180 -23.34 7.41 10.67
N ILE A 181 -22.05 7.52 10.40
CA ILE A 181 -20.99 7.30 11.38
C ILE A 181 -20.33 8.64 11.73
N THR A 182 -20.03 8.81 13.03
CA THR A 182 -19.41 10.03 13.60
C THR A 182 -18.17 9.63 14.39
N SER A 183 -17.08 10.33 14.18
CA SER A 183 -15.81 10.08 14.89
C SER A 183 -15.99 10.11 16.41
N TRP A 184 -15.07 9.48 17.10
CA TRP A 184 -14.82 9.77 18.52
C TRP A 184 -14.24 11.18 18.63
N LYS A 185 -14.44 11.83 19.75
CA LYS A 185 -13.86 13.13 20.06
C LYS A 185 -12.33 13.07 20.14
N SER A 186 -11.80 12.00 20.75
CA SER A 186 -10.38 11.66 20.79
C SER A 186 -10.20 10.14 20.89
N SER A 187 -8.97 9.65 20.87
CA SER A 187 -8.67 8.21 20.99
C SER A 187 -9.17 7.58 22.29
N ASP A 188 -9.41 8.38 23.32
CA ASP A 188 -9.80 7.99 24.70
C ASP A 188 -11.16 8.56 25.14
N ASP A 189 -11.85 9.32 24.27
CA ASP A 189 -13.19 9.86 24.54
C ASP A 189 -14.17 9.46 23.42
N PRO A 190 -15.08 8.48 23.64
CA PRO A 190 -16.06 8.02 22.65
C PRO A 190 -17.18 9.02 22.34
N SER A 191 -17.30 10.14 23.10
CA SER A 191 -18.31 11.17 22.82
C SER A 191 -18.21 11.69 21.38
N GLU A 192 -19.28 12.29 20.88
CA GLU A 192 -19.34 12.74 19.51
C GLU A 192 -18.23 13.71 19.16
N GLY A 193 -17.43 13.36 18.13
CA GLY A 193 -16.43 14.23 17.51
C GLY A 193 -17.03 15.09 16.42
N SER A 194 -16.21 15.91 15.77
CA SER A 194 -16.66 16.85 14.74
C SER A 194 -16.83 16.20 13.35
N PHE A 195 -16.18 15.05 13.09
CA PHE A 195 -16.21 14.43 11.77
C PHE A 195 -17.37 13.46 11.60
N THR A 196 -18.18 13.69 10.56
CA THR A 196 -19.32 12.82 10.21
C THR A 196 -19.20 12.32 8.79
N PHE A 197 -19.51 11.03 8.57
CA PHE A 197 -19.60 10.43 7.23
C PHE A 197 -21.03 9.99 6.96
N LYS A 198 -21.69 10.67 6.00
CA LYS A 198 -23.12 10.57 5.73
C LYS A 198 -23.39 10.42 4.24
N LEU A 199 -24.40 9.61 3.90
CA LEU A 199 -24.96 9.51 2.56
C LEU A 199 -25.85 10.73 2.28
N ASP A 200 -25.69 11.33 1.10
CA ASP A 200 -26.59 12.37 0.56
C ASP A 200 -27.23 11.83 -0.72
N THR A 201 -28.48 12.21 -0.96
CA THR A 201 -29.30 11.80 -2.11
C THR A 201 -30.00 12.98 -2.80
N GLY A 202 -29.50 14.19 -2.59
CA GLY A 202 -30.02 15.42 -3.25
C GLY A 202 -29.88 15.39 -4.77
N GLY A 203 -28.85 14.66 -5.27
CA GLY A 203 -28.67 14.36 -6.68
C GLY A 203 -28.55 12.85 -6.89
N LEU A 204 -27.45 12.38 -7.48
CA LEU A 204 -27.06 10.97 -7.41
C LEU A 204 -26.58 10.66 -5.98
N PRO A 205 -26.79 9.41 -5.51
CA PRO A 205 -26.35 9.03 -4.17
C PRO A 205 -24.84 9.12 -4.02
N GLU A 206 -24.36 9.89 -3.06
CA GLU A 206 -22.95 10.06 -2.74
C GLU A 206 -22.73 10.29 -1.25
N CYS A 207 -21.51 9.99 -0.77
CA CYS A 207 -21.19 10.14 0.64
C CYS A 207 -20.24 11.33 0.86
N PHE A 208 -20.49 12.07 1.93
CA PHE A 208 -19.69 13.21 2.35
C PHE A 208 -19.06 12.97 3.72
N LEU A 209 -17.78 13.25 3.85
CA LEU A 209 -17.10 13.43 5.13
C LEU A 209 -17.08 14.92 5.43
N ARG A 210 -17.60 15.30 6.60
CA ARG A 210 -17.70 16.68 7.06
C ARG A 210 -16.99 16.87 8.38
N ASP A 211 -16.42 18.05 8.58
CA ASP A 211 -15.98 18.56 9.88
C ASP A 211 -16.99 19.64 10.30
N GLY A 212 -17.90 19.33 11.23
CA GLY A 212 -19.10 20.12 11.46
C GLY A 212 -19.91 20.28 10.18
N ASP A 213 -20.06 21.52 9.70
CA ASP A 213 -20.79 21.85 8.47
C ASP A 213 -19.88 21.84 7.21
N GLU A 214 -18.56 21.89 7.37
CA GLU A 214 -17.61 21.96 6.26
C GLU A 214 -17.41 20.58 5.62
N VAL A 215 -17.49 20.52 4.28
CA VAL A 215 -17.20 19.30 3.52
C VAL A 215 -15.70 19.16 3.33
N VAL A 216 -15.12 18.10 3.90
CA VAL A 216 -13.69 17.75 3.78
C VAL A 216 -13.45 16.85 2.58
N TYR A 217 -14.31 15.84 2.40
CA TYR A 217 -14.17 14.84 1.34
C TYR A 217 -15.52 14.41 0.80
N ARG A 218 -15.58 14.09 -0.49
CA ARG A 218 -16.73 13.56 -1.19
C ARG A 218 -16.38 12.29 -1.94
N SER A 219 -17.18 11.22 -1.79
CA SER A 219 -16.96 9.93 -2.48
C SER A 219 -17.17 9.98 -4.00
N GLY A 220 -17.78 11.05 -4.52
CA GLY A 220 -18.41 11.04 -5.84
C GLY A 220 -19.64 10.13 -5.87
N PRO A 221 -20.53 10.30 -6.88
CA PRO A 221 -21.79 9.57 -6.94
C PRO A 221 -21.60 8.08 -7.21
N TRP A 222 -22.55 7.29 -6.73
CA TRP A 222 -22.65 5.86 -7.05
C TRP A 222 -23.06 5.67 -8.51
N ASN A 223 -22.24 4.92 -9.26
CA ASN A 223 -22.41 4.74 -10.69
C ASN A 223 -22.85 3.33 -11.12
N GLY A 224 -23.51 2.60 -10.21
CA GLY A 224 -23.97 1.23 -10.44
C GLY A 224 -22.96 0.14 -10.05
N LEU A 225 -21.68 0.46 -9.98
CA LEU A 225 -20.60 -0.47 -9.56
C LEU A 225 -19.90 -0.01 -8.29
N ARG A 226 -19.67 1.31 -8.16
CA ARG A 226 -18.89 1.93 -7.09
C ARG A 226 -19.18 3.43 -6.99
N PHE A 227 -18.65 4.07 -5.98
CA PHE A 227 -18.56 5.53 -5.96
C PHE A 227 -17.52 5.99 -6.99
N SER A 228 -17.84 7.01 -7.79
CA SER A 228 -16.98 7.45 -8.90
C SER A 228 -15.62 7.98 -8.44
N GLY A 229 -15.52 8.45 -7.20
CA GLY A 229 -14.30 8.92 -6.55
C GLY A 229 -13.55 7.84 -5.76
N VAL A 230 -13.95 6.55 -5.85
CA VAL A 230 -13.27 5.43 -5.18
C VAL A 230 -13.03 4.32 -6.21
N PRO A 231 -12.07 4.51 -7.14
CA PRO A 231 -11.85 3.57 -8.25
C PRO A 231 -11.43 2.16 -7.78
N GLU A 232 -10.85 2.03 -6.58
CA GLU A 232 -10.45 0.75 -5.98
C GLU A 232 -11.63 -0.05 -5.43
N MET A 233 -12.80 0.56 -5.26
CA MET A 233 -14.01 -0.13 -4.80
C MET A 233 -14.53 -1.08 -5.91
N LYS A 234 -13.90 -2.23 -6.03
CA LYS A 234 -14.27 -3.29 -6.98
C LYS A 234 -14.83 -4.48 -6.19
N PRO A 235 -15.96 -5.06 -6.60
CA PRO A 235 -16.41 -6.33 -6.04
C PRO A 235 -15.34 -7.40 -6.25
N THR A 236 -15.09 -8.18 -5.21
CA THR A 236 -14.15 -9.31 -5.25
C THR A 236 -14.85 -10.56 -4.72
N GLN A 237 -14.18 -11.71 -4.76
CA GLN A 237 -14.68 -12.93 -4.11
C GLN A 237 -14.77 -12.80 -2.57
N ILE A 238 -14.14 -11.77 -2.00
CA ILE A 238 -14.06 -11.57 -0.55
C ILE A 238 -15.09 -10.56 -0.05
N ILE A 239 -15.32 -9.48 -0.79
CA ILE A 239 -16.16 -8.36 -0.40
C ILE A 239 -17.06 -7.91 -1.55
N THR A 240 -18.33 -7.69 -1.26
CA THR A 240 -19.30 -7.07 -2.17
C THR A 240 -19.77 -5.75 -1.59
N PHE A 241 -19.84 -4.75 -2.46
CA PHE A 241 -20.39 -3.43 -2.14
C PHE A 241 -21.76 -3.31 -2.86
N SER A 242 -22.75 -2.84 -2.14
CA SER A 242 -24.07 -2.66 -2.72
C SER A 242 -24.70 -1.35 -2.30
N PHE A 243 -25.49 -0.81 -3.21
CA PHE A 243 -26.31 0.36 -2.98
C PHE A 243 -27.78 0.02 -3.32
N SER A 244 -28.69 0.26 -2.38
CA SER A 244 -30.11 0.07 -2.56
C SER A 244 -30.82 1.41 -2.55
N MET A 245 -31.70 1.63 -3.55
CA MET A 245 -32.57 2.80 -3.63
C MET A 245 -33.98 2.33 -3.92
N THR A 246 -34.85 2.40 -2.94
CA THR A 246 -36.26 2.01 -3.00
C THR A 246 -37.13 3.17 -2.50
N ASN A 247 -38.48 3.04 -2.65
CA ASN A 247 -39.41 4.01 -2.07
C ASN A 247 -39.43 3.99 -0.54
N GLU A 248 -38.79 2.97 0.09
CA GLU A 248 -38.78 2.78 1.55
C GLU A 248 -37.44 3.11 2.19
N SER A 249 -36.34 2.93 1.46
CA SER A 249 -35.00 3.13 2.02
C SER A 249 -33.94 3.36 0.94
N ASN A 250 -32.97 4.23 1.24
CA ASN A 250 -31.79 4.50 0.42
C ASN A 250 -30.56 4.28 1.29
N PHE A 251 -29.76 3.25 0.97
CA PHE A 251 -28.58 2.95 1.78
C PHE A 251 -27.46 2.31 0.98
N TYR A 252 -26.24 2.53 1.46
CA TYR A 252 -25.03 1.84 1.11
C TYR A 252 -24.73 0.77 2.14
N THR A 253 -24.25 -0.39 1.72
CA THR A 253 -23.78 -1.47 2.59
C THR A 253 -22.63 -2.24 1.94
N PHE A 254 -21.91 -3.02 2.74
CA PHE A 254 -20.95 -3.99 2.22
C PHE A 254 -21.08 -5.32 2.98
N GLU A 255 -20.72 -6.42 2.32
CA GLU A 255 -20.79 -7.76 2.86
C GLU A 255 -19.47 -8.49 2.64
N LEU A 256 -19.11 -9.37 3.57
CA LEU A 256 -17.97 -10.27 3.46
C LEU A 256 -18.47 -11.69 3.19
N HIS A 257 -17.87 -12.36 2.19
CA HIS A 257 -18.24 -13.75 1.85
C HIS A 257 -17.56 -14.79 2.72
N ASN A 258 -16.49 -14.40 3.43
CA ASN A 258 -15.77 -15.26 4.36
C ASN A 258 -16.05 -14.83 5.81
N LYS A 259 -16.68 -15.70 6.59
CA LYS A 259 -17.03 -15.45 8.00
C LYS A 259 -15.82 -15.29 8.93
N PHE A 260 -14.63 -15.76 8.52
CA PHE A 260 -13.40 -15.64 9.31
C PHE A 260 -12.59 -14.37 9.02
N LEU A 261 -13.07 -13.56 8.09
CA LEU A 261 -12.45 -12.29 7.77
C LEU A 261 -13.15 -11.16 8.53
N TYR A 262 -12.40 -10.37 9.28
CA TYR A 262 -12.92 -9.19 9.93
C TYR A 262 -12.50 -7.94 9.15
N SER A 263 -13.45 -7.11 8.80
CA SER A 263 -13.22 -5.80 8.17
C SER A 263 -14.17 -4.76 8.73
N ARG A 264 -13.70 -3.53 8.85
CA ARG A 264 -14.49 -2.38 9.32
C ARG A 264 -14.12 -1.11 8.56
N LEU A 265 -15.10 -0.24 8.37
CA LEU A 265 -14.90 1.13 7.90
C LEU A 265 -15.15 2.06 9.08
N MET A 266 -14.27 3.01 9.36
CA MET A 266 -14.43 3.93 10.49
C MET A 266 -14.04 5.35 10.13
N VAL A 267 -14.57 6.31 10.87
CA VAL A 267 -14.12 7.71 10.86
C VAL A 267 -13.25 7.94 12.09
N SER A 268 -11.99 8.30 11.88
CA SER A 268 -11.06 8.60 12.97
C SER A 268 -11.27 10.01 13.51
N SER A 269 -10.81 10.27 14.76
CA SER A 269 -10.80 11.61 15.36
C SER A 269 -9.86 12.59 14.62
N ALA A 270 -9.01 12.11 13.73
CA ALA A 270 -8.17 12.92 12.86
C ALA A 270 -8.84 13.29 11.52
N GLY A 271 -10.12 12.96 11.32
CA GLY A 271 -10.86 13.29 10.11
C GLY A 271 -10.54 12.37 8.92
N LEU A 272 -10.06 11.16 9.15
CA LEU A 272 -9.85 10.18 8.11
C LEU A 272 -10.96 9.13 8.11
N LEU A 273 -11.49 8.84 6.94
CA LEU A 273 -12.31 7.67 6.69
C LEU A 273 -11.39 6.50 6.34
N GLU A 274 -11.36 5.45 7.17
CA GLU A 274 -10.38 4.39 7.10
C GLU A 274 -11.02 3.02 7.04
N ARG A 275 -10.55 2.17 6.12
CA ARG A 275 -10.98 0.77 6.04
C ARG A 275 -9.86 -0.15 6.48
N TYR A 276 -10.18 -0.99 7.46
CA TYR A 276 -9.27 -1.96 8.03
C TYR A 276 -9.72 -3.39 7.75
N THR A 277 -8.75 -4.29 7.62
CA THR A 277 -8.95 -5.73 7.62
C THR A 277 -8.03 -6.36 8.68
N TRP A 278 -8.57 -7.27 9.47
CA TRP A 278 -7.79 -8.02 10.45
C TRP A 278 -6.94 -9.07 9.75
N VAL A 279 -5.65 -9.11 10.07
CA VAL A 279 -4.69 -10.11 9.58
C VAL A 279 -4.41 -11.10 10.72
N PRO A 280 -4.99 -12.31 10.72
CA PRO A 280 -4.88 -13.26 11.83
C PRO A 280 -3.44 -13.71 12.12
N THR A 281 -2.61 -13.83 11.08
CA THR A 281 -1.22 -14.29 11.18
C THR A 281 -0.33 -13.30 11.92
N SER A 282 -0.46 -12.01 11.66
CA SER A 282 0.32 -10.95 12.32
C SER A 282 -0.40 -10.36 13.53
N LYS A 283 -1.68 -10.71 13.75
CA LYS A 283 -2.54 -10.18 14.82
C LYS A 283 -2.60 -8.65 14.84
N ILE A 284 -2.72 -8.03 13.67
CA ILE A 284 -2.83 -6.57 13.49
C ILE A 284 -4.01 -6.21 12.59
N TRP A 285 -4.53 -5.00 12.78
CA TRP A 285 -5.40 -4.36 11.81
C TRP A 285 -4.56 -3.75 10.68
N SER A 286 -4.73 -4.23 9.46
CA SER A 286 -4.13 -3.64 8.27
C SER A 286 -5.08 -2.61 7.68
N ARG A 287 -4.65 -1.34 7.59
CA ARG A 287 -5.35 -0.29 6.86
C ARG A 287 -5.03 -0.41 5.39
N PHE A 288 -5.99 -0.80 4.58
CA PHE A 288 -5.78 -0.98 3.14
C PHE A 288 -6.40 0.13 2.27
N TRP A 289 -7.27 0.95 2.86
CA TRP A 289 -7.84 2.10 2.17
C TRP A 289 -8.16 3.22 3.16
N TYR A 290 -7.99 4.47 2.76
CA TYR A 290 -8.40 5.65 3.52
C TYR A 290 -8.69 6.82 2.60
N ALA A 291 -9.43 7.82 3.08
CA ALA A 291 -9.70 9.11 2.44
C ALA A 291 -9.88 10.22 3.50
N PRO A 292 -9.48 11.48 3.20
CA PRO A 292 -8.73 11.92 2.02
C PRO A 292 -7.29 11.38 2.00
N ARG A 293 -6.70 11.13 0.80
CA ARG A 293 -5.33 10.61 0.63
C ARG A 293 -4.34 11.67 0.27
N ASP A 294 -4.79 12.59 -0.56
CA ASP A 294 -3.96 13.63 -1.16
C ASP A 294 -4.80 14.90 -1.37
N GLN A 295 -4.14 15.97 -1.83
CA GLN A 295 -4.79 17.26 -2.04
C GLN A 295 -5.94 17.23 -3.07
N CYS A 296 -5.99 16.22 -3.98
CA CYS A 296 -7.10 16.05 -4.93
C CYS A 296 -8.35 15.44 -4.31
N ASP A 297 -8.28 14.95 -3.10
CA ASP A 297 -9.44 14.49 -2.34
C ASP A 297 -10.11 15.64 -1.56
N GLY A 298 -9.42 16.78 -1.38
CA GLY A 298 -9.98 17.98 -0.78
C GLY A 298 -11.14 18.53 -1.60
N TYR A 299 -12.29 18.71 -0.95
CA TYR A 299 -13.51 19.15 -1.62
C TYR A 299 -13.34 20.53 -2.25
N ARG A 300 -13.66 20.64 -3.54
CA ARG A 300 -13.58 21.89 -4.35
C ARG A 300 -12.20 22.54 -4.45
N GLY A 301 -11.11 21.82 -4.15
CA GLY A 301 -9.76 22.39 -4.11
C GLY A 301 -9.28 23.05 -5.42
N CYS A 302 -9.78 22.62 -6.59
CA CYS A 302 -9.46 23.21 -7.90
C CYS A 302 -10.54 24.15 -8.44
N GLY A 303 -11.52 24.53 -7.64
CA GLY A 303 -12.57 25.49 -7.97
C GLY A 303 -13.50 25.08 -9.12
N ALA A 304 -14.29 26.05 -9.61
CA ALA A 304 -15.25 25.83 -10.69
C ALA A 304 -14.59 25.39 -11.99
N PHE A 305 -15.09 24.37 -12.68
CA PHE A 305 -14.57 23.77 -13.90
C PHE A 305 -13.12 23.30 -13.82
N GLY A 306 -12.42 23.48 -12.70
CA GLY A 306 -11.10 22.92 -12.45
C GLY A 306 -11.18 21.43 -12.16
N PHE A 307 -10.17 20.65 -12.60
CA PHE A 307 -10.01 19.26 -12.17
C PHE A 307 -8.64 19.02 -11.58
N CYS A 308 -8.56 18.12 -10.63
CA CYS A 308 -7.32 17.74 -9.96
C CYS A 308 -6.73 16.47 -10.58
N ASP A 309 -5.42 16.46 -10.85
CA ASP A 309 -4.67 15.30 -11.38
C ASP A 309 -3.32 15.23 -10.67
N THR A 310 -3.14 14.24 -9.80
CA THR A 310 -1.90 14.03 -9.01
C THR A 310 -0.67 13.71 -9.87
N ASN A 311 -0.86 13.27 -11.13
CA ASN A 311 0.25 13.00 -12.04
C ASN A 311 0.81 14.26 -12.71
N MET A 312 0.25 15.44 -12.40
CA MET A 312 0.58 16.71 -13.04
C MET A 312 1.09 17.72 -12.01
N SER A 313 1.93 18.65 -12.46
CA SER A 313 2.39 19.79 -11.64
C SER A 313 2.18 21.09 -12.41
N PRO A 314 1.37 22.05 -11.94
CA PRO A 314 0.49 21.98 -10.76
C PRO A 314 -0.61 20.92 -10.93
N VAL A 315 -1.17 20.45 -9.81
CA VAL A 315 -2.18 19.38 -9.80
C VAL A 315 -3.53 19.84 -10.32
N CYS A 316 -3.91 21.11 -10.07
CA CYS A 316 -5.12 21.70 -10.66
C CYS A 316 -4.91 22.03 -12.14
N ARG A 317 -5.88 21.65 -12.95
CA ARG A 317 -5.87 21.85 -14.40
C ARG A 317 -7.21 22.36 -14.90
N CYS A 318 -7.16 23.11 -15.99
CA CYS A 318 -8.36 23.47 -16.73
C CYS A 318 -8.60 22.49 -17.88
N PRO A 319 -9.85 22.07 -18.14
CA PRO A 319 -10.18 21.28 -19.33
C PRO A 319 -9.80 22.01 -20.62
N PRO A 320 -9.61 21.32 -21.75
CA PRO A 320 -9.48 21.95 -23.06
C PRO A 320 -10.66 22.94 -23.30
N GLY A 321 -10.40 24.09 -23.88
CA GLY A 321 -11.39 25.16 -24.06
C GLY A 321 -11.59 26.05 -22.84
N PHE A 322 -10.87 25.81 -21.74
CA PHE A 322 -10.92 26.64 -20.53
C PHE A 322 -9.52 27.24 -20.24
N ARG A 323 -9.53 28.29 -19.41
CA ARG A 323 -8.34 28.94 -18.87
C ARG A 323 -8.54 29.28 -17.39
N PRO A 324 -7.47 29.46 -16.60
CA PRO A 324 -7.61 29.91 -15.23
C PRO A 324 -8.41 31.21 -15.11
N ARG A 325 -9.30 31.28 -14.13
CA ARG A 325 -10.07 32.50 -13.81
C ARG A 325 -9.15 33.58 -13.24
N ASN A 326 -8.16 33.20 -12.44
CA ASN A 326 -7.11 34.06 -11.91
C ASN A 326 -5.73 33.48 -12.27
N GLN A 327 -5.06 34.05 -13.29
CA GLN A 327 -3.77 33.56 -13.74
C GLN A 327 -2.66 33.74 -12.70
N GLN A 328 -2.66 34.82 -11.94
CA GLN A 328 -1.63 35.09 -10.93
C GLN A 328 -1.68 34.10 -9.77
N ALA A 329 -2.90 33.82 -9.26
CA ALA A 329 -3.08 32.78 -8.23
C ALA A 329 -2.69 31.39 -8.77
N TRP A 330 -3.07 31.09 -10.02
CA TRP A 330 -2.75 29.82 -10.69
C TRP A 330 -1.24 29.59 -10.84
N ASP A 331 -0.47 30.64 -11.18
CA ASP A 331 0.98 30.58 -11.28
C ASP A 331 1.65 30.35 -9.91
N LEU A 332 0.97 30.75 -8.83
CA LEU A 332 1.35 30.47 -7.44
C LEU A 332 0.82 29.09 -6.96
N ARG A 333 0.26 28.27 -7.85
CA ARG A 333 -0.34 26.94 -7.57
C ARG A 333 -1.64 26.98 -6.76
N ASP A 334 -2.27 28.13 -6.64
CA ASP A 334 -3.62 28.24 -6.06
C ASP A 334 -4.67 28.12 -7.17
N GLY A 335 -5.29 26.92 -7.24
CA GLY A 335 -6.35 26.60 -8.19
C GLY A 335 -7.76 26.93 -7.69
N SER A 336 -7.93 27.46 -6.48
CA SER A 336 -9.23 27.65 -5.81
C SER A 336 -10.22 28.53 -6.59
N ALA A 337 -9.72 29.52 -7.37
CA ALA A 337 -10.53 30.36 -8.22
C ALA A 337 -11.15 29.60 -9.42
N GLY A 338 -10.61 28.44 -9.77
CA GLY A 338 -11.09 27.59 -10.87
C GLY A 338 -10.79 28.11 -12.25
N CYS A 339 -11.56 27.62 -13.22
CA CYS A 339 -11.42 27.87 -14.64
C CYS A 339 -12.63 28.58 -15.23
N ILE A 340 -12.43 29.31 -16.32
CA ILE A 340 -13.47 29.93 -17.15
C ILE A 340 -13.30 29.53 -18.61
N ARG A 341 -14.36 29.49 -19.38
CA ARG A 341 -14.30 29.24 -20.83
C ARG A 341 -13.45 30.30 -21.53
N LYS A 342 -12.70 29.86 -22.56
CA LYS A 342 -11.93 30.77 -23.43
C LYS A 342 -12.85 31.53 -24.35
N ASP A 343 -13.79 30.82 -24.99
CA ASP A 343 -14.73 31.34 -25.97
C ASP A 343 -16.17 31.20 -25.42
N GLU A 344 -17.07 32.13 -25.80
CA GLU A 344 -18.48 32.06 -25.47
C GLU A 344 -19.17 30.90 -26.19
N LEU A 345 -20.17 30.30 -25.56
CA LEU A 345 -20.95 29.21 -26.14
C LEU A 345 -21.96 29.75 -27.18
N ASP A 346 -22.06 29.07 -28.33
CA ASP A 346 -23.13 29.23 -29.31
C ASP A 346 -24.00 27.97 -29.28
N CYS A 347 -25.18 28.08 -28.62
CA CYS A 347 -26.07 26.98 -28.29
C CYS A 347 -26.38 26.02 -29.45
N GLY A 348 -26.35 26.50 -30.68
CA GLY A 348 -26.66 25.71 -31.87
C GLY A 348 -25.42 24.99 -32.47
N ARG A 349 -24.21 25.42 -32.13
CA ARG A 349 -22.95 24.97 -32.76
C ARG A 349 -21.96 24.37 -31.84
N ASP A 350 -22.17 24.47 -30.50
CA ASP A 350 -21.27 23.94 -29.50
C ASP A 350 -21.08 22.43 -29.64
N GLY A 351 -19.90 21.96 -29.21
CA GLY A 351 -19.55 20.57 -29.13
C GLY A 351 -19.27 20.09 -27.70
N PHE A 352 -18.79 18.87 -27.61
CA PHE A 352 -18.43 18.26 -26.32
C PHE A 352 -17.04 17.64 -26.41
N ILE A 353 -16.22 17.88 -25.39
CA ILE A 353 -14.95 17.18 -25.17
C ILE A 353 -15.19 16.01 -24.24
N GLU A 354 -14.47 14.93 -24.48
CA GLU A 354 -14.51 13.71 -23.69
C GLU A 354 -13.35 13.73 -22.67
N MET A 355 -13.70 13.64 -21.39
CA MET A 355 -12.75 13.54 -20.28
C MET A 355 -12.83 12.14 -19.68
N ASN A 356 -11.79 11.36 -19.86
CA ASN A 356 -11.72 9.97 -19.38
C ASN A 356 -11.18 9.87 -17.95
N ASN A 357 -11.53 8.78 -17.25
CA ASN A 357 -11.04 8.44 -15.91
C ASN A 357 -11.36 9.49 -14.84
N MET A 358 -12.56 10.06 -14.88
CA MET A 358 -12.97 11.14 -13.98
C MET A 358 -13.73 10.64 -12.75
N LYS A 359 -13.45 11.25 -11.59
CA LYS A 359 -14.43 11.43 -10.52
C LYS A 359 -15.43 12.46 -11.03
N LEU A 360 -16.70 12.11 -11.04
CA LEU A 360 -17.76 13.00 -11.53
C LEU A 360 -17.88 14.25 -10.66
N PRO A 361 -18.28 15.38 -11.25
CA PRO A 361 -18.59 16.60 -10.49
C PRO A 361 -19.64 16.34 -9.41
N ASP A 362 -19.74 17.27 -8.44
CA ASP A 362 -20.81 17.33 -7.47
C ASP A 362 -22.18 17.27 -8.15
N THR A 363 -23.07 16.41 -7.66
CA THR A 363 -24.37 16.15 -8.28
C THR A 363 -25.54 16.79 -7.53
N SER A 364 -25.29 17.67 -6.57
CA SER A 364 -26.34 18.32 -5.78
C SER A 364 -27.33 19.12 -6.64
N ASP A 365 -26.86 19.72 -7.74
CA ASP A 365 -27.63 20.52 -8.68
C ASP A 365 -27.56 19.93 -10.09
N CYS A 366 -28.01 18.68 -10.29
CA CYS A 366 -28.04 18.04 -11.59
C CYS A 366 -29.40 17.43 -11.93
N PHE A 367 -29.68 17.30 -13.22
CA PHE A 367 -30.82 16.53 -13.73
C PHE A 367 -30.40 15.07 -13.90
N VAL A 368 -31.22 14.12 -13.42
CA VAL A 368 -31.00 12.68 -13.53
C VAL A 368 -32.20 11.98 -14.14
N ASP A 369 -31.98 11.23 -15.24
CA ASP A 369 -32.96 10.28 -15.79
C ASP A 369 -32.30 8.89 -15.95
N LYS A 370 -32.81 7.93 -15.17
CA LYS A 370 -32.27 6.55 -15.14
C LYS A 370 -32.60 5.69 -16.38
N ARG A 371 -33.57 6.14 -17.22
CA ARG A 371 -34.10 5.40 -18.39
C ARG A 371 -33.49 5.87 -19.70
N MET A 372 -32.91 7.07 -19.74
CA MET A 372 -32.35 7.67 -20.93
C MET A 372 -31.02 7.04 -21.30
N ASP A 373 -30.78 6.73 -22.57
CA ASP A 373 -29.47 6.32 -23.05
C ASP A 373 -28.52 7.52 -23.24
N LEU A 374 -27.22 7.25 -23.39
CA LEU A 374 -26.19 8.29 -23.52
C LEU A 374 -26.39 9.16 -24.76
N LYS A 375 -26.91 8.60 -25.87
CA LYS A 375 -27.16 9.33 -27.12
C LYS A 375 -28.29 10.34 -26.96
N ALA A 376 -29.39 9.93 -26.35
CA ALA A 376 -30.49 10.80 -26.00
C ALA A 376 -30.08 11.85 -24.97
N CYS A 377 -29.24 11.47 -23.98
CA CYS A 377 -28.66 12.37 -22.99
C CYS A 377 -27.83 13.49 -23.66
N LYS A 378 -26.96 13.13 -24.59
CA LYS A 378 -26.17 14.08 -25.40
C LYS A 378 -27.07 15.06 -26.17
N GLU A 379 -28.10 14.52 -26.82
CA GLU A 379 -29.04 15.36 -27.61
C GLU A 379 -29.87 16.30 -26.74
N MET A 380 -30.29 15.82 -25.56
CA MET A 380 -30.98 16.65 -24.56
C MET A 380 -30.10 17.77 -24.05
N CYS A 381 -28.84 17.46 -23.68
CA CYS A 381 -27.87 18.47 -23.28
C CYS A 381 -27.56 19.47 -24.42
N ARG A 382 -27.47 19.01 -25.67
CA ARG A 382 -27.22 19.88 -26.83
C ARG A 382 -28.34 20.92 -27.04
N ARG A 383 -29.61 20.50 -26.84
CA ARG A 383 -30.79 21.39 -26.97
C ARG A 383 -30.96 22.34 -25.78
N ASN A 384 -30.45 21.99 -24.63
CA ASN A 384 -30.50 22.84 -23.44
C ASN A 384 -29.26 23.75 -23.39
N CYS A 385 -29.44 25.05 -23.68
CA CYS A 385 -28.35 26.02 -23.70
C CYS A 385 -27.66 26.21 -22.32
N SER A 386 -28.36 25.90 -21.23
CA SER A 386 -27.77 25.93 -19.89
C SER A 386 -26.93 24.68 -19.56
N CYS A 387 -27.00 23.63 -20.39
CA CYS A 387 -26.24 22.42 -20.12
C CYS A 387 -24.74 22.66 -20.21
N THR A 388 -23.99 22.31 -19.15
CA THR A 388 -22.53 22.46 -19.06
C THR A 388 -21.79 21.14 -19.25
N ALA A 389 -22.38 20.00 -18.83
CA ALA A 389 -21.80 18.67 -18.98
C ALA A 389 -22.88 17.58 -18.91
N PHE A 390 -22.55 16.39 -19.40
CA PHE A 390 -23.38 15.20 -19.23
C PHE A 390 -22.56 13.92 -19.12
N THR A 391 -23.18 12.84 -18.59
CA THR A 391 -22.59 11.49 -18.53
C THR A 391 -23.68 10.42 -18.29
N ASN A 392 -23.29 9.13 -18.28
CA ASN A 392 -24.15 8.05 -17.81
C ASN A 392 -24.32 8.09 -16.29
N SER A 393 -25.52 7.80 -15.78
CA SER A 393 -25.74 7.63 -14.34
C SER A 393 -25.31 6.25 -13.83
N ASN A 394 -25.23 5.25 -14.72
CA ASN A 394 -24.84 3.88 -14.41
C ASN A 394 -23.88 3.40 -15.49
N VAL A 395 -22.71 2.84 -15.09
CA VAL A 395 -21.70 2.33 -16.01
C VAL A 395 -21.71 0.81 -16.15
N SER A 396 -22.57 0.10 -15.41
CA SER A 396 -22.72 -1.35 -15.54
C SER A 396 -23.39 -1.73 -16.87
N ASN A 397 -23.09 -2.93 -17.38
CA ASN A 397 -23.71 -3.49 -18.58
C ASN A 397 -23.64 -2.60 -19.84
N GLY A 398 -22.55 -1.87 -20.03
CA GLY A 398 -22.36 -1.00 -21.19
C GLY A 398 -22.85 0.44 -21.02
N GLY A 399 -23.36 0.78 -19.86
CA GLY A 399 -23.80 2.13 -19.49
C GLY A 399 -25.26 2.42 -19.78
N SER A 400 -25.93 3.09 -18.84
CA SER A 400 -27.31 3.52 -18.93
C SER A 400 -27.59 4.75 -18.08
N GLY A 401 -28.74 5.36 -18.28
CA GLY A 401 -29.16 6.57 -17.57
C GLY A 401 -28.38 7.81 -18.02
N CYS A 402 -28.86 8.96 -17.61
CA CYS A 402 -28.37 10.28 -18.00
C CYS A 402 -28.22 11.16 -16.77
N VAL A 403 -27.12 11.89 -16.69
CA VAL A 403 -26.87 12.97 -15.74
C VAL A 403 -26.50 14.20 -16.55
N ILE A 404 -27.16 15.33 -16.27
CA ILE A 404 -26.92 16.63 -16.91
C ILE A 404 -26.66 17.67 -15.83
N TRP A 405 -25.56 18.39 -15.94
CA TRP A 405 -25.26 19.59 -15.14
C TRP A 405 -25.64 20.85 -15.92
N THR A 406 -26.25 21.82 -15.23
CA THR A 406 -26.60 23.11 -15.80
C THR A 406 -25.92 24.29 -15.11
N ALA A 407 -25.14 24.01 -14.07
CA ALA A 407 -24.35 24.96 -13.30
C ALA A 407 -22.83 24.74 -13.51
N GLU A 408 -22.04 25.47 -12.75
CA GLU A 408 -20.58 25.25 -12.69
C GLU A 408 -20.25 23.85 -12.13
N LEU A 409 -19.20 23.23 -12.66
CA LEU A 409 -18.76 21.90 -12.27
C LEU A 409 -17.72 22.01 -11.15
N PHE A 410 -17.95 21.35 -10.02
CA PHE A 410 -17.03 21.37 -8.89
C PHE A 410 -16.53 19.97 -8.52
N ASP A 411 -15.36 19.91 -7.89
CA ASP A 411 -14.80 18.71 -7.25
C ASP A 411 -14.58 17.56 -8.25
N MET A 412 -13.97 17.87 -9.38
CA MET A 412 -13.55 16.92 -10.40
C MET A 412 -12.12 16.44 -10.13
N ARG A 413 -11.88 15.12 -10.29
CA ARG A 413 -10.55 14.52 -10.20
C ARG A 413 -10.35 13.58 -11.38
N ARG A 414 -9.15 13.61 -11.98
CA ARG A 414 -8.71 12.64 -12.97
C ARG A 414 -7.86 11.57 -12.31
N TYR A 415 -8.15 10.31 -12.61
CA TYR A 415 -7.36 9.16 -12.16
C TYR A 415 -6.44 8.65 -13.28
N ALA A 416 -5.39 7.93 -12.93
CA ALA A 416 -4.58 7.20 -13.90
C ALA A 416 -5.44 6.15 -14.65
N ALA A 417 -5.10 5.87 -15.90
CA ALA A 417 -5.86 4.94 -16.76
C ALA A 417 -5.98 3.53 -16.14
N VAL A 418 -4.97 3.10 -15.38
CA VAL A 418 -4.95 1.80 -14.67
C VAL A 418 -5.91 1.74 -13.49
N GLU A 419 -6.19 2.87 -12.85
CA GLU A 419 -7.13 2.96 -11.72
C GLU A 419 -8.57 2.96 -12.22
N GLY A 420 -8.79 3.53 -13.39
CA GLY A 420 -10.07 3.72 -14.01
C GLY A 420 -10.83 4.90 -13.42
N GLY A 421 -11.96 5.21 -13.97
CA GLY A 421 -12.84 6.30 -13.61
C GLY A 421 -14.05 6.27 -14.52
N GLN A 422 -14.76 7.39 -14.65
CA GLN A 422 -15.92 7.50 -15.52
C GLN A 422 -15.65 8.53 -16.62
N VAL A 423 -16.33 8.39 -17.75
CA VAL A 423 -16.26 9.38 -18.84
C VAL A 423 -17.20 10.53 -18.52
N LEU A 424 -16.70 11.77 -18.62
CA LEU A 424 -17.46 13.01 -18.51
C LEU A 424 -17.38 13.80 -19.80
N TYR A 425 -18.52 14.24 -20.32
CA TYR A 425 -18.62 15.06 -21.54
C TYR A 425 -18.86 16.51 -21.15
N ILE A 426 -17.91 17.40 -21.40
CA ILE A 426 -18.00 18.83 -21.07
C ILE A 426 -18.29 19.63 -22.34
N ARG A 427 -19.27 20.55 -22.27
CA ARG A 427 -19.65 21.43 -23.38
C ARG A 427 -18.62 22.52 -23.58
N VAL A 428 -18.15 22.70 -24.82
CA VAL A 428 -17.18 23.71 -25.25
C VAL A 428 -17.57 24.32 -26.59
N ALA A 429 -17.03 25.50 -26.89
CA ALA A 429 -17.23 26.14 -28.19
C ALA A 429 -16.69 25.28 -29.33
N VAL A 430 -17.28 25.38 -30.53
CA VAL A 430 -16.89 24.57 -31.68
C VAL A 430 -15.40 24.75 -32.06
N SER A 431 -14.85 25.95 -31.88
CA SER A 431 -13.43 26.26 -32.08
C SER A 431 -12.49 25.42 -31.25
N ASP A 432 -12.94 25.00 -30.04
CA ASP A 432 -12.16 24.19 -29.10
C ASP A 432 -12.33 22.71 -29.36
N VAL A 433 -13.43 22.25 -29.93
CA VAL A 433 -13.61 20.85 -30.36
C VAL A 433 -12.62 20.49 -31.48
N GLU A 434 -12.45 21.40 -32.47
CA GLU A 434 -11.53 21.21 -33.59
C GLU A 434 -10.06 21.21 -33.12
N ARG A 435 -9.72 21.96 -32.08
CA ARG A 435 -8.38 21.99 -31.46
C ARG A 435 -8.13 20.83 -30.52
N GLY A 436 -9.16 20.31 -29.85
CA GLY A 436 -9.04 19.23 -28.85
C GLY A 436 -9.00 17.81 -29.42
N GLY A 437 -9.27 17.62 -30.71
CA GLY A 437 -9.13 16.33 -31.41
C GLY A 437 -7.67 15.92 -31.72
N GLY A 438 -6.69 16.67 -31.25
CA GLY A 438 -5.28 16.47 -31.56
C GLY A 438 -4.31 16.86 -30.44
N ASP A 439 -4.49 16.35 -29.21
CA ASP A 439 -3.44 16.52 -28.20
C ASP A 439 -3.14 15.19 -27.50
N ASP A 440 -2.47 14.34 -28.25
CA ASP A 440 -1.43 13.45 -27.73
C ASP A 440 -0.14 13.86 -28.46
N GLY A 441 0.84 14.33 -27.70
CA GLY A 441 2.04 15.07 -28.07
C GLY A 441 2.74 14.67 -29.38
N SER A 442 2.36 15.28 -30.47
CA SER A 442 3.22 15.39 -31.65
C SER A 442 2.81 16.63 -32.46
N ARG A 443 3.42 17.76 -32.15
CA ARG A 443 3.55 18.82 -33.18
C ARG A 443 4.54 18.32 -34.22
N ASP A 444 4.10 18.00 -35.44
CA ASP A 444 4.68 18.69 -36.63
C ASP A 444 4.09 18.22 -37.96
N ALA A 445 3.88 19.19 -38.80
CA ALA A 445 4.07 19.13 -40.25
C ALA A 445 3.28 18.08 -41.07
N SER A 446 1.97 18.25 -41.18
CA SER A 446 1.22 17.59 -42.24
C SER A 446 0.61 18.59 -43.20
N LYS A 447 1.44 19.26 -44.00
CA LYS A 447 1.00 19.97 -45.23
C LYS A 447 1.98 19.94 -46.43
N LYS A 448 2.91 18.97 -46.50
CA LYS A 448 3.79 18.79 -47.69
C LYS A 448 4.28 17.35 -47.90
N THR A 449 3.49 16.32 -47.71
CA THR A 449 4.03 14.94 -47.72
C THR A 449 3.48 14.00 -48.82
N LEU A 450 2.64 14.44 -49.74
CA LEU A 450 2.14 13.52 -50.77
C LEU A 450 3.23 13.03 -51.74
N PRO A 451 4.25 13.84 -52.16
CA PRO A 451 5.30 13.32 -53.05
C PRO A 451 6.37 12.49 -52.32
N VAL A 452 6.55 12.64 -51.00
CA VAL A 452 7.60 11.93 -50.26
C VAL A 452 7.18 10.49 -49.94
N ILE A 453 5.90 10.21 -49.69
CA ILE A 453 5.40 8.87 -49.42
C ILE A 453 5.53 7.96 -50.66
N LEU A 454 5.35 8.53 -51.91
CA LEU A 454 5.52 7.76 -53.13
C LEU A 454 7.01 7.42 -53.38
N ALA A 455 7.93 8.34 -53.08
CA ALA A 455 9.38 8.10 -53.22
C ALA A 455 9.91 7.09 -52.19
N CYS A 456 9.45 7.15 -50.93
CA CYS A 456 9.82 6.16 -49.90
C CYS A 456 9.23 4.79 -50.17
N GLY A 457 8.03 4.69 -50.72
CA GLY A 457 7.42 3.41 -51.10
C GLY A 457 8.18 2.67 -52.21
N VAL A 458 8.68 3.40 -53.21
CA VAL A 458 9.50 2.83 -54.31
C VAL A 458 10.87 2.39 -53.80
N THR A 459 11.54 3.15 -52.95
CA THR A 459 12.85 2.76 -52.39
C THR A 459 12.77 1.54 -51.44
N VAL A 460 11.74 1.44 -50.60
CA VAL A 460 11.50 0.27 -49.77
C VAL A 460 11.15 -0.96 -50.62
N GLY A 461 10.33 -0.80 -51.67
CA GLY A 461 9.99 -1.87 -52.59
C GLY A 461 11.22 -2.43 -53.30
N VAL A 462 12.09 -1.55 -53.84
CA VAL A 462 13.34 -1.96 -54.47
C VAL A 462 14.31 -2.61 -53.46
N GLY A 463 14.39 -2.08 -52.25
CA GLY A 463 15.20 -2.65 -51.18
C GLY A 463 14.75 -4.08 -50.79
N LEU A 464 13.46 -4.32 -50.71
CA LEU A 464 12.90 -5.66 -50.41
C LEU A 464 13.13 -6.66 -51.56
N VAL A 465 13.03 -6.21 -52.81
CA VAL A 465 13.35 -7.06 -54.00
C VAL A 465 14.83 -7.42 -53.99
N LEU A 466 15.73 -6.46 -53.77
CA LEU A 466 17.17 -6.72 -53.69
C LEU A 466 17.52 -7.64 -52.54
N LEU A 467 16.87 -7.50 -51.39
CA LEU A 467 17.03 -8.39 -50.21
C LEU A 467 16.56 -9.82 -50.57
N ALA A 468 15.41 -9.96 -51.23
CA ALA A 468 14.90 -11.26 -51.66
C ALA A 468 15.83 -11.93 -52.69
N VAL A 469 16.37 -11.18 -53.64
CA VAL A 469 17.37 -11.69 -54.61
C VAL A 469 18.67 -12.10 -53.89
N MET A 470 19.14 -11.31 -52.93
CA MET A 470 20.31 -11.62 -52.14
C MET A 470 20.10 -12.88 -51.28
N LEU A 471 18.94 -13.02 -50.63
CA LEU A 471 18.58 -14.21 -49.85
C LEU A 471 18.44 -15.43 -50.75
N THR A 472 17.88 -15.33 -51.97
CA THR A 472 17.81 -16.47 -52.91
C THR A 472 19.20 -16.84 -53.42
N LEU A 473 20.08 -15.89 -53.70
CA LEU A 473 21.47 -16.18 -54.08
C LEU A 473 22.26 -16.83 -52.96
N LEU A 474 22.07 -16.38 -51.71
CA LEU A 474 22.64 -17.01 -50.53
C LEU A 474 22.09 -18.42 -50.30
N PHE A 475 20.79 -18.60 -50.51
CA PHE A 475 20.17 -19.91 -50.43
C PHE A 475 20.69 -20.87 -51.52
N LEU A 476 20.84 -20.42 -52.76
CA LEU A 476 21.40 -21.20 -53.85
C LEU A 476 22.90 -21.47 -53.62
N SER A 477 23.67 -20.53 -53.11
CA SER A 477 25.08 -20.74 -52.74
C SER A 477 25.24 -21.75 -51.61
N ARG A 478 24.37 -21.68 -50.56
CA ARG A 478 24.31 -22.68 -49.49
C ARG A 478 23.89 -24.06 -50.00
N ARG A 479 22.99 -24.16 -51.00
CA ARG A 479 22.60 -25.42 -51.65
C ARG A 479 23.76 -26.03 -52.45
N LYS A 480 24.65 -25.19 -53.04
CA LYS A 480 25.84 -25.66 -53.76
C LYS A 480 26.92 -26.16 -52.78
N GLN A 481 26.97 -25.62 -51.57
CA GLN A 481 27.94 -26.03 -50.52
C GLN A 481 27.47 -27.24 -49.74
N SER A 482 26.12 -27.44 -49.65
CA SER A 482 25.51 -28.61 -48.97
C SER A 482 25.62 -29.91 -49.75
N ARG A 483 26.01 -29.90 -51.04
CA ARG A 483 26.26 -31.12 -51.83
C ARG A 483 27.66 -31.73 -51.69
N ARG A 484 28.53 -31.11 -50.84
CA ARG A 484 29.90 -31.60 -50.57
C ARG A 484 30.16 -32.08 -49.16
N VAL A 485 29.17 -32.02 -48.26
CA VAL A 485 29.30 -32.49 -46.86
C VAL A 485 28.06 -33.32 -46.48
N THR A 486 27.78 -34.36 -47.26
CA THR A 486 26.78 -35.36 -46.89
C THR A 486 27.46 -36.73 -46.82
N MET A 487 28.34 -36.89 -45.82
CA MET A 487 28.77 -38.18 -45.27
C MET A 487 29.62 -37.95 -44.03
N ARG A 488 29.00 -37.66 -42.90
CA ARG A 488 29.46 -37.84 -41.51
C ARG A 488 28.76 -36.84 -40.64
N THR A 489 27.62 -37.16 -40.14
CA THR A 489 27.05 -36.74 -38.83
C THR A 489 25.59 -37.07 -38.83
N ALA A 490 25.28 -38.34 -38.69
CA ALA A 490 23.91 -38.82 -38.51
C ALA A 490 23.78 -39.49 -37.12
N ASP A 491 24.43 -38.98 -36.07
CA ASP A 491 24.31 -39.58 -34.74
C ASP A 491 24.38 -38.60 -33.56
N MET A 492 24.02 -37.31 -33.77
CA MET A 492 24.02 -36.37 -32.64
C MET A 492 22.85 -35.36 -32.64
N ARG A 493 21.70 -35.74 -33.09
CA ARG A 493 20.52 -34.86 -33.10
C ARG A 493 19.30 -35.39 -32.34
N SER A 494 19.44 -36.47 -31.60
CA SER A 494 18.33 -37.06 -30.82
C SER A 494 18.34 -36.73 -29.33
N SER A 495 19.29 -35.88 -28.85
CA SER A 495 19.47 -35.62 -27.41
C SER A 495 19.12 -34.18 -26.99
N ARG A 496 18.80 -33.28 -27.90
CA ARG A 496 18.59 -31.85 -27.60
C ARG A 496 17.14 -31.43 -27.40
N ASP A 497 16.18 -32.21 -27.93
CA ASP A 497 14.75 -31.86 -27.81
C ASP A 497 14.09 -32.48 -26.56
N ARG A 498 14.78 -33.39 -25.84
CA ARG A 498 14.23 -33.98 -24.60
C ARG A 498 14.54 -33.21 -23.33
N SER A 499 15.48 -32.25 -23.34
CA SER A 499 15.87 -31.50 -22.16
C SER A 499 15.11 -30.18 -21.97
N GLN A 500 14.60 -29.58 -23.03
CA GLN A 500 13.73 -28.42 -22.92
C GLN A 500 12.32 -28.78 -22.49
N ASP A 501 11.81 -29.97 -22.88
CA ASP A 501 10.50 -30.42 -22.44
C ASP A 501 10.41 -30.85 -20.98
N LEU A 502 11.54 -31.09 -20.32
CA LEU A 502 11.57 -31.42 -18.88
C LEU A 502 11.60 -30.19 -17.96
N LEU A 503 11.91 -29.01 -18.48
CA LEU A 503 11.89 -27.75 -17.73
C LEU A 503 10.63 -26.93 -17.96
N THR A 504 9.85 -27.19 -19.01
CA THR A 504 8.65 -26.43 -19.37
C THR A 504 7.33 -27.20 -19.24
N ASN A 505 7.36 -28.52 -18.99
CA ASN A 505 6.15 -29.35 -18.88
C ASN A 505 5.64 -29.52 -17.44
N ALA A 506 5.71 -28.52 -16.59
CA ALA A 506 5.03 -28.48 -15.28
C ALA A 506 3.60 -27.90 -15.35
N ALA A 507 2.98 -27.90 -16.54
CA ALA A 507 1.61 -27.43 -16.72
C ALA A 507 0.58 -28.56 -16.75
N ALA A 508 0.65 -29.54 -15.83
CA ALA A 508 -0.48 -30.43 -15.51
C ALA A 508 -0.16 -31.29 -14.29
N ILE A 509 -0.31 -30.76 -13.09
CA ILE A 509 -0.49 -31.58 -11.89
C ILE A 509 -1.75 -31.06 -11.17
N PRO A 510 -2.81 -31.89 -11.00
CA PRO A 510 -3.96 -31.58 -10.17
C PRO A 510 -3.55 -31.74 -8.71
N GLY A 511 -3.42 -30.65 -7.98
CA GLY A 511 -3.13 -30.71 -6.55
C GLY A 511 -2.39 -29.51 -5.99
N VAL A 512 -2.73 -28.29 -6.41
CA VAL A 512 -2.27 -27.07 -5.71
C VAL A 512 -3.10 -26.96 -4.43
N ARG A 513 -2.47 -27.25 -3.30
CA ARG A 513 -3.06 -26.99 -1.99
C ARG A 513 -2.91 -25.50 -1.65
N GLU A 514 -4.04 -24.96 -1.20
CA GLU A 514 -4.24 -23.58 -0.73
C GLU A 514 -3.12 -23.12 0.20
N PHE A 515 -2.45 -22.05 -0.19
CA PHE A 515 -1.71 -21.19 0.71
C PHE A 515 -2.59 -19.99 1.06
N SER A 516 -3.11 -19.96 2.28
CA SER A 516 -3.80 -18.81 2.91
C SER A 516 -4.65 -17.97 1.95
N GLY A 517 -5.65 -18.57 1.30
CA GLY A 517 -6.77 -17.86 0.71
C GLY A 517 -6.54 -17.18 -0.65
N GLU A 518 -5.35 -17.22 -1.24
CA GLU A 518 -5.11 -16.80 -2.62
C GLU A 518 -4.50 -17.97 -3.38
N THR A 519 -5.23 -18.53 -4.32
CA THR A 519 -4.72 -19.47 -5.33
C THR A 519 -3.81 -18.68 -6.26
N MET A 520 -2.49 -18.71 -6.00
CA MET A 520 -1.51 -18.11 -6.89
C MET A 520 -1.24 -19.09 -8.03
N THR A 521 -1.62 -18.72 -9.24
CA THR A 521 -1.26 -19.45 -10.46
C THR A 521 0.08 -18.95 -10.98
N ALA A 522 0.84 -19.80 -11.66
CA ALA A 522 2.12 -19.45 -12.30
C ALA A 522 2.00 -18.27 -13.28
N GLU A 523 0.79 -17.99 -13.76
CA GLU A 523 0.45 -16.89 -14.67
C GLU A 523 0.50 -15.49 -14.02
N ASP A 524 0.48 -15.41 -12.66
CA ASP A 524 0.48 -14.14 -11.95
C ASP A 524 1.85 -13.45 -11.92
N PHE A 525 2.96 -14.13 -12.22
CA PHE A 525 4.32 -13.59 -12.01
C PHE A 525 5.22 -13.49 -13.23
N ASP A 526 4.86 -14.04 -14.40
CA ASP A 526 5.75 -14.07 -15.60
C ASP A 526 7.15 -14.67 -15.33
N LEU A 527 7.30 -15.52 -14.31
CA LEU A 527 8.56 -16.11 -13.88
C LEU A 527 8.53 -17.65 -14.00
N PRO A 528 9.63 -18.29 -14.44
CA PRO A 528 9.75 -19.74 -14.45
C PRO A 528 9.61 -20.36 -13.06
N LEU A 529 8.77 -21.37 -12.91
CA LEU A 529 8.72 -22.23 -11.74
C LEU A 529 9.70 -23.38 -11.90
N PHE A 530 10.58 -23.57 -10.94
CA PHE A 530 11.54 -24.66 -10.90
C PHE A 530 11.01 -25.78 -10.01
N ASP A 531 11.21 -27.02 -10.48
CA ASP A 531 10.93 -28.21 -9.67
C ASP A 531 11.94 -28.30 -8.50
N PHE A 532 11.46 -28.63 -7.30
CA PHE A 532 12.30 -28.79 -6.12
C PHE A 532 13.42 -29.82 -6.33
N SER A 533 13.10 -30.94 -7.00
CA SER A 533 14.09 -32.00 -7.32
C SER A 533 15.23 -31.48 -8.22
N ALA A 534 14.93 -30.58 -9.17
CA ALA A 534 15.93 -29.97 -10.03
C ALA A 534 16.86 -29.05 -9.23
N ILE A 535 16.33 -28.33 -8.23
CA ILE A 535 17.12 -27.44 -7.35
C ILE A 535 17.99 -28.26 -6.40
N VAL A 536 17.48 -29.35 -5.85
CA VAL A 536 18.23 -30.31 -5.02
C VAL A 536 19.44 -30.86 -5.81
N MET A 537 19.23 -31.26 -7.06
CA MET A 537 20.33 -31.72 -7.93
C MET A 537 21.31 -30.58 -8.24
N ALA A 538 20.82 -29.41 -8.63
CA ALA A 538 21.65 -28.25 -8.99
C ALA A 538 22.56 -27.80 -7.83
N THR A 539 22.09 -27.91 -6.58
CA THR A 539 22.81 -27.49 -5.37
C THR A 539 23.59 -28.63 -4.69
N ASN A 540 23.56 -29.84 -5.25
CA ASN A 540 24.08 -31.06 -4.62
C ASN A 540 23.47 -31.29 -3.22
N ASN A 541 22.13 -31.30 -3.17
CA ASN A 541 21.32 -31.40 -1.96
C ASN A 541 21.66 -30.34 -0.90
N PHE A 542 21.78 -29.07 -1.35
CA PHE A 542 22.15 -27.94 -0.49
C PHE A 542 23.40 -28.19 0.34
N ALA A 543 24.42 -28.80 -0.28
CA ALA A 543 25.68 -29.16 0.38
C ALA A 543 26.37 -27.92 0.95
N ASP A 544 26.93 -28.03 2.15
CA ASP A 544 27.65 -26.92 2.80
C ASP A 544 28.83 -26.39 1.97
N ALA A 545 29.46 -27.23 1.14
CA ALA A 545 30.50 -26.81 0.19
C ALA A 545 29.99 -25.80 -0.85
N ASN A 546 28.68 -25.81 -1.16
CA ASN A 546 28.02 -24.90 -2.08
C ASN A 546 27.38 -23.69 -1.37
N LYS A 547 27.49 -23.60 -0.06
CA LYS A 547 26.90 -22.51 0.72
C LYS A 547 27.67 -21.22 0.47
N LEU A 548 27.02 -20.23 -0.10
CA LEU A 548 27.57 -18.89 -0.38
C LEU A 548 27.45 -17.97 0.83
N GLY A 549 26.40 -18.13 1.63
CA GLY A 549 26.17 -17.32 2.82
C GLY A 549 24.90 -17.73 3.57
N GLN A 550 24.73 -17.18 4.76
CA GLN A 550 23.56 -17.37 5.62
C GLN A 550 23.19 -16.02 6.22
N GLY A 551 21.91 -15.68 6.20
CA GLY A 551 21.37 -14.47 6.81
C GLY A 551 20.14 -14.78 7.66
N GLY A 552 19.50 -13.76 8.25
CA GLY A 552 18.28 -13.92 9.07
C GLY A 552 17.10 -14.54 8.34
N PHE A 553 17.12 -14.50 7.01
CA PHE A 553 16.02 -14.96 6.14
C PHE A 553 16.27 -16.33 5.50
N GLY A 554 17.45 -16.92 5.68
CA GLY A 554 17.77 -18.23 5.12
C GLY A 554 19.18 -18.36 4.62
N CYS A 555 19.46 -19.48 3.94
CA CYS A 555 20.77 -19.81 3.37
C CYS A 555 20.76 -19.59 1.85
N VAL A 556 21.89 -19.13 1.30
CA VAL A 556 22.11 -19.00 -0.14
C VAL A 556 23.15 -20.03 -0.58
N TYR A 557 22.84 -20.77 -1.64
CA TYR A 557 23.70 -21.83 -2.19
C TYR A 557 24.05 -21.55 -3.64
N LYS A 558 25.27 -21.90 -4.04
CA LYS A 558 25.63 -21.98 -5.45
C LYS A 558 24.99 -23.23 -6.05
N GLY A 559 24.42 -23.09 -7.22
CA GLY A 559 23.89 -24.21 -8.00
C GLY A 559 24.38 -24.16 -9.44
N MET A 560 24.24 -25.28 -10.14
CA MET A 560 24.51 -25.39 -11.56
C MET A 560 23.33 -26.12 -12.22
N VAL A 561 22.63 -25.46 -13.14
CA VAL A 561 21.56 -26.13 -13.92
C VAL A 561 22.15 -26.93 -15.07
N ILE A 562 21.33 -27.84 -15.63
CA ILE A 562 21.74 -28.86 -16.63
C ILE A 562 22.49 -28.25 -17.83
N GLU A 563 22.23 -27.01 -18.18
CA GLU A 563 22.88 -26.29 -19.30
C GLU A 563 24.24 -25.68 -18.96
N GLY A 564 24.77 -25.92 -17.75
CA GLY A 564 26.05 -25.36 -17.28
C GLY A 564 25.94 -23.91 -16.79
N GLN A 565 24.74 -23.35 -16.66
CA GLN A 565 24.53 -22.02 -16.09
C GLN A 565 24.66 -22.08 -14.57
N GLU A 566 25.52 -21.22 -14.02
CA GLU A 566 25.63 -21.03 -12.58
C GLU A 566 24.48 -20.15 -12.06
N ILE A 567 23.90 -20.57 -10.93
CA ILE A 567 22.80 -19.90 -10.25
C ILE A 567 23.08 -19.70 -8.76
N ALA A 568 22.43 -18.74 -8.14
CA ALA A 568 22.38 -18.56 -6.69
C ALA A 568 20.97 -18.89 -6.17
N VAL A 569 20.90 -19.81 -5.23
CA VAL A 569 19.66 -20.40 -4.70
C VAL A 569 19.45 -19.92 -3.26
N LYS A 570 18.52 -19.00 -3.03
CA LYS A 570 18.15 -18.49 -1.70
C LYS A 570 17.02 -19.33 -1.13
N ARG A 571 17.32 -20.23 -0.19
CA ARG A 571 16.36 -21.09 0.50
C ARG A 571 15.94 -20.42 1.80
N LEU A 572 14.65 -20.14 1.96
CA LEU A 572 14.14 -19.45 3.14
C LEU A 572 14.04 -20.37 4.36
N SER A 573 14.16 -19.77 5.56
CA SER A 573 14.02 -20.50 6.81
C SER A 573 12.56 -20.86 7.08
N LYS A 574 12.28 -22.13 7.37
CA LYS A 574 10.94 -22.67 7.64
C LYS A 574 10.25 -22.05 8.87
N ASN A 575 10.99 -21.51 9.81
CA ASN A 575 10.47 -21.05 11.10
C ASN A 575 10.24 -19.53 11.16
N SER A 576 10.40 -18.78 10.07
CA SER A 576 10.29 -17.33 10.05
C SER A 576 9.02 -16.89 9.33
N GLY A 577 7.99 -16.48 10.06
CA GLY A 577 6.80 -15.82 9.49
C GLY A 577 7.16 -14.56 8.67
N GLN A 578 8.21 -13.87 9.05
CA GLN A 578 8.76 -12.72 8.34
C GLN A 578 9.38 -13.14 6.98
N GLY A 579 9.98 -14.33 6.88
CA GLY A 579 10.56 -14.82 5.63
C GLY A 579 9.52 -15.02 4.52
N VAL A 580 8.29 -15.38 4.84
CA VAL A 580 7.21 -15.52 3.84
C VAL A 580 6.79 -14.16 3.26
N GLU A 581 6.65 -13.14 4.10
CA GLU A 581 6.32 -11.79 3.64
C GLU A 581 7.41 -11.24 2.72
N GLU A 582 8.68 -11.45 3.08
CA GLU A 582 9.83 -11.02 2.28
C GLU A 582 9.92 -11.79 0.96
N PHE A 583 9.68 -13.10 0.96
CA PHE A 583 9.61 -13.89 -0.25
C PHE A 583 8.56 -13.37 -1.22
N MET A 584 7.36 -13.13 -0.73
CA MET A 584 6.25 -12.60 -1.53
C MET A 584 6.55 -11.18 -2.04
N ASN A 585 7.17 -10.36 -1.19
CA ASN A 585 7.56 -9.01 -1.54
C ASN A 585 8.65 -9.00 -2.63
N GLU A 586 9.65 -9.87 -2.49
CA GLU A 586 10.74 -10.02 -3.44
C GLU A 586 10.22 -10.53 -4.80
N LEU A 587 9.33 -11.52 -4.83
CA LEU A 587 8.67 -11.98 -6.05
C LEU A 587 7.86 -10.86 -6.73
N ARG A 588 7.03 -10.14 -5.97
CA ARG A 588 6.16 -9.09 -6.52
C ARG A 588 6.93 -7.92 -7.12
N LEU A 589 8.08 -7.57 -6.55
CA LEU A 589 8.88 -6.42 -6.93
C LEU A 589 9.94 -6.77 -7.98
N ILE A 590 10.84 -7.71 -7.66
CA ILE A 590 12.03 -7.96 -8.48
C ILE A 590 11.71 -8.69 -9.79
N ALA A 591 10.63 -9.49 -9.82
CA ALA A 591 10.19 -10.18 -11.04
C ALA A 591 9.93 -9.23 -12.22
N LYS A 592 9.48 -8.01 -11.91
CA LYS A 592 9.10 -6.98 -12.89
C LYS A 592 10.22 -5.98 -13.18
N LEU A 593 11.38 -6.12 -12.52
CA LEU A 593 12.50 -5.18 -12.63
C LEU A 593 13.64 -5.80 -13.43
N GLN A 594 14.04 -5.12 -14.51
CA GLN A 594 15.19 -5.51 -15.33
C GLN A 594 16.12 -4.33 -15.51
N HIS A 595 17.25 -4.37 -14.83
CA HIS A 595 18.26 -3.33 -14.96
C HIS A 595 19.66 -3.91 -14.74
N ARG A 596 20.68 -3.42 -15.46
CA ARG A 596 22.06 -3.92 -15.40
C ARG A 596 22.72 -3.80 -14.03
N ASN A 597 22.25 -2.90 -13.16
CA ASN A 597 22.75 -2.70 -11.80
C ASN A 597 21.79 -3.25 -10.74
N LEU A 598 20.87 -4.14 -11.11
CA LEU A 598 20.04 -4.93 -10.18
C LEU A 598 20.30 -6.41 -10.41
N VAL A 599 20.25 -7.21 -9.34
CA VAL A 599 20.37 -8.67 -9.44
C VAL A 599 19.10 -9.23 -10.10
N ARG A 600 19.26 -10.09 -11.09
CA ARG A 600 18.16 -10.68 -11.84
C ARG A 600 17.61 -11.90 -11.11
N LEU A 601 16.31 -11.92 -10.89
CA LEU A 601 15.59 -13.11 -10.48
C LEU A 601 15.30 -13.98 -11.71
N LEU A 602 15.73 -15.24 -11.67
CA LEU A 602 15.58 -16.20 -12.77
C LEU A 602 14.32 -17.04 -12.63
N GLY A 603 13.84 -17.22 -11.40
CA GLY A 603 12.62 -17.97 -11.11
C GLY A 603 12.48 -18.26 -9.63
N CYS A 604 11.50 -19.08 -9.30
CA CYS A 604 11.25 -19.52 -7.92
C CYS A 604 10.82 -20.98 -7.87
N CYS A 605 10.85 -21.55 -6.65
CA CYS A 605 10.25 -22.83 -6.34
C CYS A 605 9.39 -22.69 -5.09
N VAL A 606 8.17 -23.19 -5.18
CA VAL A 606 7.24 -23.29 -4.06
C VAL A 606 6.76 -24.73 -4.02
N ASP A 607 7.29 -25.50 -3.08
CA ASP A 607 6.92 -26.90 -2.89
C ASP A 607 6.67 -27.18 -1.41
N MET A 608 5.44 -27.56 -1.08
CA MET A 608 4.95 -27.80 0.29
C MET A 608 5.38 -26.71 1.27
N GLU A 609 6.41 -26.93 2.08
CA GLU A 609 6.95 -25.98 3.06
C GLU A 609 8.20 -25.23 2.56
N GLU A 610 8.72 -25.58 1.38
CA GLU A 610 9.92 -24.97 0.82
C GLU A 610 9.58 -23.73 -0.01
N LYS A 611 10.30 -22.64 0.22
CA LYS A 611 10.23 -21.39 -0.53
C LYS A 611 11.62 -20.99 -0.95
N ILE A 612 11.86 -20.97 -2.25
CA ILE A 612 13.19 -20.80 -2.82
C ILE A 612 13.13 -19.77 -3.94
N LEU A 613 14.07 -18.82 -3.92
CA LEU A 613 14.29 -17.86 -4.99
C LEU A 613 15.57 -18.21 -5.72
N ILE A 614 15.55 -18.15 -7.05
CA ILE A 614 16.68 -18.49 -7.92
C ILE A 614 17.15 -17.23 -8.63
N TYR A 615 18.40 -16.83 -8.40
CA TYR A 615 19.01 -15.64 -8.97
C TYR A 615 20.19 -15.99 -9.89
N GLU A 616 20.59 -15.01 -10.70
CA GLU A 616 21.87 -15.06 -11.37
C GLU A 616 23.01 -15.15 -10.33
N TYR A 617 24.07 -15.93 -10.65
CA TYR A 617 25.23 -16.08 -9.75
C TYR A 617 26.19 -14.92 -9.88
N MET A 618 26.68 -14.40 -8.75
CA MET A 618 27.65 -13.31 -8.66
C MET A 618 29.00 -13.83 -8.21
N GLU A 619 30.00 -13.83 -9.10
CA GLU A 619 31.28 -14.47 -8.89
C GLU A 619 32.13 -13.78 -7.81
N ASN A 620 32.06 -12.43 -7.76
CA ASN A 620 32.86 -11.63 -6.82
C ASN A 620 32.12 -11.35 -5.49
N LYS A 621 30.99 -12.05 -5.24
CA LYS A 621 30.21 -11.97 -3.98
C LYS A 621 29.76 -10.55 -3.66
N SER A 622 29.59 -10.24 -2.37
CA SER A 622 29.17 -8.92 -1.90
C SER A 622 30.35 -7.96 -1.76
N LEU A 623 30.06 -6.68 -1.95
CA LEU A 623 31.04 -5.58 -1.85
C LEU A 623 31.74 -5.56 -0.50
N ASP A 624 31.01 -5.79 0.61
CA ASP A 624 31.58 -5.79 1.95
C ASP A 624 32.65 -6.88 2.14
N SER A 625 32.48 -8.04 1.49
CA SER A 625 33.47 -9.16 1.56
C SER A 625 34.82 -8.82 0.91
N THR A 626 34.83 -7.83 0.01
CA THR A 626 36.04 -7.37 -0.68
C THR A 626 36.55 -6.06 -0.08
N LEU A 627 35.69 -5.07 0.11
CA LEU A 627 36.05 -3.73 0.56
C LEU A 627 36.69 -3.72 1.95
N PHE A 628 36.13 -4.49 2.90
CA PHE A 628 36.59 -4.49 4.29
C PHE A 628 37.58 -5.62 4.61
N ASN A 629 37.94 -6.39 3.60
CA ASN A 629 38.96 -7.43 3.77
C ASN A 629 40.34 -6.89 3.41
N LYS A 630 41.25 -6.78 4.40
CA LYS A 630 42.59 -6.22 4.22
C LYS A 630 43.43 -6.87 3.10
N GLN A 631 43.16 -8.14 2.76
CA GLN A 631 43.86 -8.85 1.69
C GLN A 631 43.24 -8.64 0.32
N LYS A 632 41.97 -8.30 0.25
CA LYS A 632 41.21 -8.16 -1.00
C LYS A 632 40.90 -6.70 -1.40
N SER A 633 40.98 -5.77 -0.45
CA SER A 633 40.69 -4.34 -0.70
C SER A 633 41.58 -3.73 -1.80
N SER A 634 42.82 -4.22 -1.95
CA SER A 634 43.75 -3.84 -3.03
C SER A 634 43.23 -4.21 -4.45
N LEU A 635 42.30 -5.13 -4.57
CA LEU A 635 41.66 -5.46 -5.85
C LEU A 635 40.67 -4.33 -6.31
N LEU A 636 40.25 -3.48 -5.38
CA LEU A 636 39.39 -2.33 -5.63
C LEU A 636 40.25 -1.06 -5.78
N ASN A 637 40.86 -0.88 -6.96
CA ASN A 637 41.55 0.37 -7.29
C ASN A 637 40.51 1.52 -7.41
N TRP A 638 40.98 2.76 -7.53
CA TRP A 638 40.09 3.95 -7.58
C TRP A 638 39.05 3.84 -8.68
N GLN A 639 39.45 3.50 -9.91
CA GLN A 639 38.50 3.39 -11.04
C GLN A 639 37.37 2.38 -10.81
N THR A 640 37.73 1.23 -10.19
CA THR A 640 36.73 0.22 -9.82
C THR A 640 35.77 0.74 -8.76
N ARG A 641 36.29 1.43 -7.72
CA ARG A 641 35.44 2.05 -6.68
C ARG A 641 34.51 3.11 -7.25
N PHE A 642 35.01 3.98 -8.12
CA PHE A 642 34.22 5.00 -8.80
C PHE A 642 33.13 4.38 -9.68
N ASN A 643 33.47 3.34 -10.45
CA ASN A 643 32.51 2.60 -11.27
C ASN A 643 31.42 1.92 -10.43
N ILE A 644 31.78 1.41 -9.25
CA ILE A 644 30.83 0.83 -8.28
C ILE A 644 29.90 1.91 -7.76
N ILE A 645 30.39 3.07 -7.31
CA ILE A 645 29.58 4.20 -6.85
C ILE A 645 28.58 4.62 -7.94
N CYS A 646 29.07 4.85 -9.17
CA CYS A 646 28.24 5.23 -10.29
C CYS A 646 27.19 4.16 -10.67
N GLY A 647 27.56 2.87 -10.53
CA GLY A 647 26.65 1.77 -10.82
C GLY A 647 25.52 1.66 -9.80
N ILE A 648 25.84 1.81 -8.50
CA ILE A 648 24.83 1.84 -7.43
C ILE A 648 23.88 3.02 -7.64
N ALA A 649 24.42 4.22 -7.93
CA ALA A 649 23.62 5.41 -8.20
C ALA A 649 22.61 5.20 -9.36
N ARG A 650 23.07 4.57 -10.47
CA ARG A 650 22.17 4.22 -11.59
C ARG A 650 21.11 3.20 -11.23
N GLY A 651 21.46 2.16 -10.47
CA GLY A 651 20.51 1.17 -9.99
C GLY A 651 19.44 1.78 -9.10
N LEU A 652 19.84 2.69 -8.20
CA LEU A 652 18.93 3.37 -7.29
C LEU A 652 18.06 4.42 -8.01
N LEU A 653 18.62 5.14 -8.99
CA LEU A 653 17.86 6.03 -9.86
C LEU A 653 16.76 5.27 -10.60
N TYR A 654 17.08 4.10 -11.16
CA TYR A 654 16.09 3.26 -11.81
C TYR A 654 14.94 2.87 -10.85
N LEU A 655 15.24 2.48 -9.62
CA LEU A 655 14.23 2.15 -8.62
C LEU A 655 13.34 3.33 -8.24
N HIS A 656 13.93 4.54 -8.12
CA HIS A 656 13.23 5.73 -7.66
C HIS A 656 12.42 6.44 -8.74
N GLN A 657 12.85 6.39 -10.01
CA GLN A 657 12.27 7.19 -11.10
C GLN A 657 11.95 6.41 -12.37
N ASP A 658 12.89 5.59 -12.88
CA ASP A 658 12.78 5.04 -14.23
C ASP A 658 11.98 3.73 -14.28
N SER A 659 11.77 3.07 -13.14
CA SER A 659 10.98 1.84 -13.07
C SER A 659 9.48 2.15 -13.12
N ARG A 660 8.68 1.16 -13.56
CA ARG A 660 7.22 1.28 -13.63
C ARG A 660 6.59 1.68 -12.29
N PHE A 661 7.21 1.31 -11.18
CA PHE A 661 6.78 1.62 -9.82
C PHE A 661 7.92 2.30 -9.09
N ARG A 662 7.67 3.40 -8.40
CA ARG A 662 8.64 4.00 -7.51
C ARG A 662 8.89 3.07 -6.33
N ILE A 663 10.13 2.58 -6.19
CA ILE A 663 10.49 1.58 -5.20
C ILE A 663 11.55 2.15 -4.27
N ILE A 664 11.30 2.07 -2.97
CA ILE A 664 12.24 2.41 -1.91
C ILE A 664 12.81 1.09 -1.36
N HIS A 665 14.13 0.94 -1.36
CA HIS A 665 14.82 -0.30 -1.01
C HIS A 665 14.82 -0.57 0.50
N ARG A 666 15.04 0.45 1.32
CA ARG A 666 15.03 0.47 2.80
C ARG A 666 16.14 -0.31 3.51
N ASP A 667 16.94 -1.11 2.80
CA ASP A 667 18.07 -1.85 3.37
C ASP A 667 19.29 -1.80 2.44
N LEU A 668 19.60 -0.62 1.89
CA LEU A 668 20.77 -0.40 1.06
C LEU A 668 22.04 -0.38 1.93
N LYS A 669 22.93 -1.34 1.73
CA LYS A 669 24.18 -1.53 2.49
C LYS A 669 25.22 -2.29 1.69
N ALA A 670 26.49 -2.28 2.11
CA ALA A 670 27.59 -2.90 1.37
C ALA A 670 27.41 -4.42 1.14
N SER A 671 26.75 -5.16 2.07
CA SER A 671 26.49 -6.59 1.89
C SER A 671 25.36 -6.91 0.90
N ASN A 672 24.50 -5.92 0.56
CA ASN A 672 23.44 -6.05 -0.43
C ASN A 672 23.85 -5.52 -1.82
N ILE A 673 25.11 -5.11 -1.99
CA ILE A 673 25.71 -4.80 -3.28
C ILE A 673 26.56 -6.00 -3.70
N LEU A 674 26.13 -6.72 -4.73
CA LEU A 674 26.86 -7.88 -5.28
C LEU A 674 27.67 -7.44 -6.49
N LEU A 675 28.79 -8.11 -6.72
CA LEU A 675 29.73 -7.81 -7.81
C LEU A 675 29.76 -8.98 -8.80
N ASP A 676 29.51 -8.67 -10.08
CA ASP A 676 29.64 -9.65 -11.16
C ASP A 676 31.11 -9.94 -11.50
N LYS A 677 31.38 -10.80 -12.47
CA LYS A 677 32.75 -11.19 -12.87
C LYS A 677 33.59 -10.01 -13.35
N GLU A 678 32.97 -8.94 -13.85
CA GLU A 678 33.66 -7.70 -14.26
C GLU A 678 33.71 -6.65 -13.15
N MET A 679 33.40 -6.99 -11.91
CA MET A 679 33.34 -6.10 -10.75
C MET A 679 32.25 -4.99 -10.87
N LYS A 680 31.23 -5.20 -11.72
CA LYS A 680 30.10 -4.27 -11.82
C LYS A 680 29.12 -4.50 -10.67
N PRO A 681 28.61 -3.44 -10.04
CA PRO A 681 27.71 -3.58 -8.90
C PRO A 681 26.30 -3.90 -9.34
N LYS A 682 25.63 -4.76 -8.56
CA LYS A 682 24.21 -5.07 -8.66
C LYS A 682 23.57 -5.02 -7.29
N ILE A 683 22.52 -4.21 -7.14
CA ILE A 683 21.71 -4.10 -5.91
C ILE A 683 20.89 -5.37 -5.77
N SER A 684 20.86 -5.95 -4.57
CA SER A 684 20.19 -7.22 -4.24
C SER A 684 19.36 -7.08 -2.96
N ASP A 685 18.54 -8.11 -2.66
CA ASP A 685 17.77 -8.26 -1.42
C ASP A 685 16.62 -7.25 -1.28
N PHE A 686 15.57 -7.44 -2.06
CA PHE A 686 14.37 -6.60 -2.10
C PHE A 686 13.28 -7.02 -1.11
N GLY A 687 13.58 -7.92 -0.17
CA GLY A 687 12.62 -8.41 0.81
C GLY A 687 11.96 -7.31 1.65
N MET A 688 12.71 -6.24 1.95
CA MET A 688 12.20 -5.08 2.69
C MET A 688 11.73 -3.91 1.83
N ALA A 689 11.89 -3.99 0.50
CA ALA A 689 11.53 -2.89 -0.40
C ALA A 689 10.02 -2.61 -0.40
N ARG A 690 9.64 -1.38 -0.74
CA ARG A 690 8.24 -0.95 -0.82
C ARG A 690 7.98 -0.13 -2.07
N ILE A 691 6.81 -0.35 -2.69
CA ILE A 691 6.29 0.55 -3.72
C ILE A 691 5.83 1.83 -3.03
N PHE A 692 6.29 2.95 -3.53
CA PHE A 692 5.95 4.28 -3.05
C PHE A 692 4.98 4.95 -4.02
N GLY A 693 3.80 5.36 -3.53
CA GLY A 693 2.75 5.98 -4.35
C GLY A 693 2.69 7.50 -4.27
N GLY A 694 3.57 8.14 -3.49
CA GLY A 694 3.58 9.59 -3.25
C GLY A 694 4.62 10.37 -4.05
N ASP A 695 4.64 11.70 -3.89
CA ASP A 695 5.64 12.60 -4.46
C ASP A 695 7.03 12.41 -3.84
N GLU A 696 8.10 12.91 -4.47
CA GLU A 696 9.49 12.75 -3.98
C GLU A 696 9.73 13.34 -2.59
N THR A 697 8.89 14.28 -2.17
CA THR A 697 8.97 14.98 -0.88
C THR A 697 8.12 14.36 0.22
N GLU A 698 7.21 13.43 -0.11
CA GLU A 698 6.36 12.79 0.88
C GLU A 698 7.10 11.64 1.57
N ALA A 699 6.98 11.57 2.89
CA ALA A 699 7.47 10.47 3.70
C ALA A 699 6.31 9.57 4.12
N ASN A 700 6.45 8.26 3.91
CA ASN A 700 5.50 7.28 4.45
C ASN A 700 5.90 6.88 5.86
N ASN A 701 4.92 6.81 6.75
CA ASN A 701 5.14 6.38 8.14
C ASN A 701 5.01 4.86 8.27
N THR A 702 5.94 4.24 9.00
CA THR A 702 5.86 2.83 9.37
C THR A 702 6.00 2.66 10.88
N LYS A 703 5.07 1.92 11.49
CA LYS A 703 5.15 1.56 12.91
C LYS A 703 6.27 0.55 13.22
N ARG A 704 6.82 -0.10 12.20
CA ARG A 704 7.91 -1.07 12.34
C ARG A 704 9.10 -0.60 11.50
N VAL A 705 10.08 -0.03 12.16
CA VAL A 705 11.36 0.33 11.54
C VAL A 705 12.16 -0.94 11.30
N VAL A 706 12.51 -1.23 10.05
CA VAL A 706 13.28 -2.40 9.62
C VAL A 706 14.43 -1.95 8.74
N GLY A 707 15.55 -2.65 8.78
CA GLY A 707 16.75 -2.32 8.02
C GLY A 707 18.00 -2.43 8.89
N THR A 708 19.12 -1.93 8.40
CA THR A 708 20.42 -2.07 9.06
C THR A 708 20.83 -0.77 9.74
N TYR A 709 20.93 -0.79 11.07
CA TYR A 709 21.41 0.37 11.85
C TYR A 709 22.79 0.83 11.37
N GLY A 710 22.96 2.12 11.18
CA GLY A 710 24.16 2.76 10.62
C GLY A 710 24.04 3.15 9.15
N TYR A 711 23.01 2.63 8.44
CA TYR A 711 22.63 3.06 7.09
C TYR A 711 21.26 3.75 7.05
N MET A 712 20.46 3.62 8.12
CA MET A 712 19.15 4.27 8.23
C MET A 712 19.32 5.79 8.38
N SER A 713 18.46 6.55 7.72
CA SER A 713 18.38 7.99 7.90
C SER A 713 17.76 8.37 9.25
N PRO A 714 18.02 9.59 9.80
CA PRO A 714 17.50 10.02 11.10
C PRO A 714 15.98 9.94 11.20
N GLU A 715 15.25 10.48 10.24
CA GLU A 715 13.79 10.50 10.18
C GLU A 715 13.19 9.08 10.08
N TYR A 716 13.92 8.18 9.42
CA TYR A 716 13.46 6.79 9.34
C TYR A 716 13.70 6.04 10.65
N ALA A 717 14.89 6.21 11.25
CA ALA A 717 15.25 5.49 12.47
C ALA A 717 14.46 5.96 13.70
N MET A 718 14.13 7.27 13.80
CA MET A 718 13.46 7.87 14.96
C MET A 718 11.93 7.87 14.80
N ASP A 719 11.44 8.31 13.64
CA ASP A 719 10.03 8.59 13.42
C ASP A 719 9.34 7.54 12.55
N GLY A 720 10.10 6.60 11.97
CA GLY A 720 9.59 5.61 11.04
C GLY A 720 9.20 6.19 9.67
N LEU A 721 9.61 7.43 9.38
CA LEU A 721 9.33 8.14 8.13
C LEU A 721 10.33 7.70 7.07
N PHE A 722 9.87 6.98 6.03
CA PHE A 722 10.73 6.55 4.92
C PHE A 722 10.28 7.16 3.59
N SER A 723 11.25 7.53 2.78
CA SER A 723 11.06 8.13 1.46
C SER A 723 12.24 7.75 0.56
N VAL A 724 12.22 8.20 -0.69
CA VAL A 724 13.40 8.08 -1.58
C VAL A 724 14.65 8.73 -0.96
N LYS A 725 14.47 9.76 -0.11
CA LYS A 725 15.56 10.44 0.60
C LYS A 725 16.20 9.59 1.70
N SER A 726 15.49 8.58 2.22
CA SER A 726 16.06 7.61 3.16
C SER A 726 17.04 6.68 2.47
N ASP A 727 16.75 6.22 1.23
CA ASP A 727 17.70 5.44 0.42
C ASP A 727 18.89 6.31 -0.04
N VAL A 728 18.67 7.60 -0.32
CA VAL A 728 19.76 8.55 -0.63
C VAL A 728 20.73 8.67 0.55
N PHE A 729 20.23 8.72 1.78
CA PHE A 729 21.09 8.72 2.97
C PHE A 729 21.93 7.43 3.05
N SER A 730 21.28 6.27 2.87
CA SER A 730 21.97 4.97 2.84
C SER A 730 23.04 4.90 1.74
N PHE A 731 22.75 5.47 0.56
CA PHE A 731 23.71 5.61 -0.53
C PHE A 731 24.90 6.49 -0.13
N GLY A 732 24.66 7.62 0.54
CA GLY A 732 25.73 8.50 1.03
C GLY A 732 26.68 7.80 2.00
N VAL A 733 26.11 7.00 2.93
CA VAL A 733 26.90 6.15 3.84
C VAL A 733 27.78 5.18 3.03
N LEU A 734 27.19 4.49 2.04
CA LEU A 734 27.93 3.57 1.15
C LEU A 734 29.07 4.27 0.41
N VAL A 735 28.83 5.46 -0.14
CA VAL A 735 29.88 6.24 -0.84
C VAL A 735 31.06 6.50 0.11
N LEU A 736 30.80 6.96 1.33
CA LEU A 736 31.84 7.23 2.30
C LEU A 736 32.59 5.95 2.73
N GLU A 737 31.88 4.81 2.88
CA GLU A 737 32.51 3.51 3.14
C GLU A 737 33.40 3.05 1.99
N ILE A 738 32.94 3.22 0.73
CA ILE A 738 33.70 2.81 -0.47
C ILE A 738 34.98 3.64 -0.62
N VAL A 739 34.88 4.94 -0.37
CA VAL A 739 36.03 5.86 -0.49
C VAL A 739 37.05 5.64 0.62
N THR A 740 36.58 5.43 1.85
CA THR A 740 37.44 5.32 3.03
C THR A 740 37.94 3.92 3.33
N GLY A 741 37.31 2.88 2.76
CA GLY A 741 37.58 1.48 3.11
C GLY A 741 37.20 1.11 4.56
N LYS A 742 36.44 1.96 5.25
CA LYS A 742 36.09 1.78 6.68
C LYS A 742 34.57 1.58 6.82
N LYS A 743 34.15 0.65 7.69
CA LYS A 743 32.74 0.45 8.03
C LYS A 743 32.24 1.61 8.88
N ASN A 744 31.07 2.18 8.56
CA ASN A 744 30.42 3.18 9.42
C ASN A 744 30.08 2.59 10.80
N ARG A 745 29.52 1.36 10.82
CA ARG A 745 29.23 0.65 12.08
C ARG A 745 30.55 0.11 12.69
N GLY A 746 30.82 0.52 13.95
CA GLY A 746 32.03 0.11 14.67
C GLY A 746 33.26 0.98 14.40
N PHE A 747 33.13 2.00 13.54
CA PHE A 747 34.14 3.04 13.46
C PHE A 747 34.05 3.95 14.67
N TYR A 748 35.13 4.07 15.42
CA TYR A 748 35.24 4.95 16.57
C TYR A 748 36.59 5.63 16.52
N ASN A 749 36.57 6.92 16.26
CA ASN A 749 37.79 7.72 16.35
C ASN A 749 38.08 8.03 17.82
N GLN A 750 39.09 7.42 18.39
CA GLN A 750 39.44 7.53 19.81
C GLN A 750 39.71 8.98 20.26
N ASN A 751 40.12 9.85 19.35
CA ASN A 751 40.48 11.24 19.66
C ASN A 751 39.25 12.16 19.80
N ASN A 752 38.15 11.91 19.08
CA ASN A 752 37.00 12.82 19.00
C ASN A 752 35.64 12.15 19.24
N GLN A 753 35.58 10.87 19.59
CA GLN A 753 34.33 10.13 19.82
C GLN A 753 33.32 10.21 18.64
N GLN A 754 33.78 10.31 17.41
CA GLN A 754 32.98 10.47 16.21
C GLN A 754 32.81 9.16 15.43
N ASN A 755 31.61 8.96 14.82
CA ASN A 755 31.38 7.93 13.81
C ASN A 755 32.02 8.32 12.47
N LEU A 756 31.95 7.45 11.45
CA LEU A 756 32.55 7.71 10.13
C LEU A 756 32.01 9.01 9.49
N LEU A 757 30.71 9.29 9.61
CA LEU A 757 30.07 10.48 9.01
C LEU A 757 30.59 11.76 9.66
N GLY A 758 30.66 11.81 10.99
CA GLY A 758 31.20 12.95 11.73
C GLY A 758 32.69 13.16 11.46
N HIS A 759 33.47 12.09 11.35
CA HIS A 759 34.90 12.16 11.00
C HIS A 759 35.10 12.70 9.58
N ALA A 760 34.32 12.20 8.60
CA ALA A 760 34.38 12.69 7.23
C ALA A 760 34.02 14.19 7.15
N TRP A 761 32.96 14.59 7.86
CA TRP A 761 32.54 15.98 7.95
C TRP A 761 33.61 16.91 8.54
N THR A 762 34.27 16.48 9.64
CA THR A 762 35.35 17.27 10.27
C THR A 762 36.50 17.48 9.30
N LEU A 763 37.02 16.41 8.68
CA LEU A 763 38.13 16.51 7.71
C LEU A 763 37.76 17.31 6.46
N TRP A 764 36.51 17.22 6.00
CA TRP A 764 36.02 18.06 4.90
C TRP A 764 36.05 19.55 5.24
N ARG A 765 35.54 19.93 6.42
CA ARG A 765 35.53 21.33 6.86
C ARG A 765 36.95 21.91 7.10
N GLU A 766 37.87 21.06 7.49
CA GLU A 766 39.27 21.43 7.71
C GLU A 766 40.09 21.46 6.39
N GLY A 767 39.49 21.11 5.25
CA GLY A 767 40.20 20.99 3.98
C GLY A 767 41.14 19.79 3.88
N ARG A 768 41.08 18.90 4.84
CA ARG A 768 41.93 17.68 4.99
C ARG A 768 41.27 16.41 4.43
N TRP A 769 40.34 16.56 3.52
CA TRP A 769 39.58 15.44 2.92
C TRP A 769 40.49 14.33 2.29
N PRO A 770 41.73 14.59 1.79
CA PRO A 770 42.58 13.51 1.27
C PRO A 770 42.93 12.44 2.32
N GLU A 771 42.89 12.77 3.61
CA GLU A 771 43.15 11.83 4.72
C GLU A 771 42.00 10.83 4.92
N LEU A 772 40.85 11.06 4.26
CA LEU A 772 39.74 10.12 4.25
C LEU A 772 39.99 8.90 3.33
N LEU A 773 40.83 9.08 2.30
CA LEU A 773 41.02 8.05 1.29
C LEU A 773 41.66 6.79 1.86
N ASP A 774 41.14 5.63 1.44
CA ASP A 774 41.72 4.35 1.79
C ASP A 774 43.15 4.25 1.25
N SER A 775 44.12 3.97 2.13
CA SER A 775 45.52 3.82 1.77
C SER A 775 45.79 2.74 0.73
N THR A 776 44.86 1.80 0.53
CA THR A 776 44.99 0.71 -0.47
C THR A 776 44.69 1.18 -1.90
N ILE A 777 44.16 2.38 -2.11
CA ILE A 777 43.86 2.96 -3.44
C ILE A 777 45.15 3.28 -4.21
N GLY A 778 46.26 3.53 -3.51
CA GLY A 778 47.54 3.96 -4.11
C GLY A 778 47.52 5.43 -4.55
N GLU A 779 48.61 5.87 -5.23
CA GLU A 779 48.76 7.27 -5.65
C GLU A 779 48.10 7.60 -6.99
N THR A 780 47.56 6.61 -7.71
CA THR A 780 46.98 6.76 -9.05
C THR A 780 45.45 6.94 -9.01
N TYR A 781 44.99 8.04 -8.42
CA TYR A 781 43.57 8.37 -8.42
C TYR A 781 43.28 9.78 -8.94
N SER A 782 42.11 10.04 -9.51
CA SER A 782 41.69 11.36 -9.90
C SER A 782 41.28 12.17 -8.67
N HIS A 783 42.06 13.21 -8.35
CA HIS A 783 41.84 14.08 -7.18
C HIS A 783 40.45 14.74 -7.26
N CYS A 784 40.06 15.19 -8.46
CA CYS A 784 38.74 15.82 -8.69
C CYS A 784 37.58 14.83 -8.48
N GLU A 785 37.70 13.59 -8.97
CA GLU A 785 36.67 12.55 -8.77
C GLU A 785 36.57 12.15 -7.31
N ALA A 786 37.70 11.98 -6.62
CA ALA A 786 37.70 11.57 -5.21
C ALA A 786 37.07 12.65 -4.31
N MET A 787 37.47 13.91 -4.49
CA MET A 787 36.88 15.05 -3.79
C MET A 787 35.38 15.13 -4.04
N ARG A 788 34.96 14.97 -5.30
CA ARG A 788 33.55 14.97 -5.72
C ARG A 788 32.75 13.85 -5.07
N CYS A 789 33.28 12.63 -5.03
CA CYS A 789 32.63 11.50 -4.37
C CYS A 789 32.41 11.75 -2.87
N ILE A 790 33.43 12.30 -2.18
CA ILE A 790 33.32 12.67 -0.76
C ILE A 790 32.25 13.74 -0.57
N GLN A 791 32.26 14.79 -1.39
CA GLN A 791 31.30 15.87 -1.32
C GLN A 791 29.87 15.37 -1.57
N VAL A 792 29.64 14.54 -2.59
CA VAL A 792 28.35 13.91 -2.89
C VAL A 792 27.91 13.00 -1.72
N GLY A 793 28.83 12.20 -1.17
CA GLY A 793 28.54 11.39 0.01
C GLY A 793 28.04 12.22 1.19
N LEU A 794 28.73 13.34 1.49
CA LEU A 794 28.34 14.26 2.56
C LEU A 794 26.99 14.96 2.27
N LEU A 795 26.71 15.36 1.04
CA LEU A 795 25.43 15.94 0.64
C LEU A 795 24.28 14.93 0.83
N CYS A 796 24.52 13.64 0.58
CA CYS A 796 23.52 12.59 0.73
C CYS A 796 23.23 12.24 2.20
N VAL A 797 24.17 12.42 3.13
CA VAL A 797 24.00 12.10 4.56
C VAL A 797 23.61 13.29 5.42
N GLN A 798 23.17 14.41 4.84
CA GLN A 798 22.70 15.57 5.59
C GLN A 798 21.53 15.21 6.51
N GLU A 799 21.42 15.90 7.66
CA GLU A 799 20.41 15.63 8.68
C GLU A 799 18.98 15.80 8.13
N GLY A 800 18.67 16.95 7.50
CA GLY A 800 17.37 17.23 6.87
C GLY A 800 17.20 16.44 5.58
N ALA A 801 16.10 15.70 5.45
CA ALA A 801 15.79 14.94 4.24
C ALA A 801 15.64 15.83 3.00
N GLU A 802 15.07 17.02 3.17
CA GLU A 802 14.88 18.05 2.14
C GLU A 802 16.20 18.58 1.58
N ASP A 803 17.24 18.64 2.40
CA ASP A 803 18.57 19.11 2.02
C ASP A 803 19.34 18.10 1.15
N ARG A 804 18.97 16.84 1.19
CA ARG A 804 19.63 15.79 0.40
C ARG A 804 19.21 15.87 -1.07
N PRO A 805 20.14 15.70 -2.04
CA PRO A 805 19.79 15.63 -3.46
C PRO A 805 18.90 14.40 -3.74
N ASN A 806 18.18 14.38 -4.86
CA ASN A 806 17.59 13.14 -5.40
C ASN A 806 18.61 12.35 -6.23
N MET A 807 18.32 11.09 -6.60
CA MET A 807 19.29 10.25 -7.30
C MET A 807 19.61 10.72 -8.72
N ALA A 808 18.70 11.43 -9.41
CA ALA A 808 18.99 12.05 -10.71
C ALA A 808 20.06 13.15 -10.56
N THR A 809 19.88 14.01 -9.56
CA THR A 809 20.86 15.05 -9.21
C THR A 809 22.21 14.45 -8.80
N VAL A 810 22.19 13.36 -8.00
CA VAL A 810 23.42 12.62 -7.62
C VAL A 810 24.13 12.08 -8.84
N GLY A 811 23.39 11.49 -9.80
CA GLY A 811 23.97 11.01 -11.06
C GLY A 811 24.65 12.11 -11.87
N LEU A 812 24.00 13.29 -11.98
CA LEU A 812 24.59 14.46 -12.62
C LEU A 812 25.83 14.97 -11.88
N MET A 813 25.77 15.05 -10.55
CA MET A 813 26.91 15.47 -9.72
C MET A 813 28.13 14.56 -9.87
N LEU A 814 27.95 13.25 -10.00
CA LEU A 814 29.04 12.29 -10.19
C LEU A 814 29.60 12.32 -11.61
N SER A 815 28.78 12.59 -12.64
CA SER A 815 29.20 12.50 -14.05
C SER A 815 29.75 13.79 -14.65
N SER A 816 29.45 14.96 -14.04
CA SER A 816 29.84 16.26 -14.60
C SER A 816 31.11 16.81 -13.95
N GLU A 817 32.21 16.89 -14.67
CA GLU A 817 33.46 17.45 -14.16
C GLU A 817 33.40 18.96 -13.88
N SER A 818 32.53 19.68 -14.59
CA SER A 818 32.42 21.15 -14.52
C SER A 818 31.33 21.67 -13.58
N ALA A 819 30.49 20.79 -13.00
CA ALA A 819 29.43 21.23 -12.11
C ALA A 819 29.99 21.69 -10.75
N THR A 820 29.65 22.91 -10.35
CA THR A 820 29.84 23.38 -8.97
C THR A 820 28.82 22.73 -8.06
N LEU A 821 29.30 21.97 -7.07
CA LEU A 821 28.45 21.31 -6.09
C LEU A 821 28.16 22.26 -4.90
N PRO A 822 26.98 22.23 -4.30
CA PRO A 822 26.68 22.97 -3.09
C PRO A 822 27.56 22.50 -1.94
N GLN A 823 27.76 23.38 -0.94
CA GLN A 823 28.48 23.00 0.27
C GLN A 823 27.60 22.10 1.13
N PRO A 824 28.11 20.95 1.62
CA PRO A 824 27.37 20.09 2.51
C PRO A 824 27.03 20.77 3.84
N LYS A 825 25.87 20.45 4.42
CA LYS A 825 25.46 20.82 5.77
C LYS A 825 25.83 19.69 6.76
N ASN A 826 25.48 19.85 8.04
CA ASN A 826 25.74 18.86 9.08
C ASN A 826 25.14 17.50 8.71
N PRO A 827 25.93 16.40 8.82
CA PRO A 827 25.39 15.07 8.63
C PRO A 827 24.53 14.62 9.82
N GLY A 828 23.56 13.73 9.55
CA GLY A 828 22.76 13.09 10.58
C GLY A 828 23.60 12.17 11.48
N PHE A 829 23.19 12.03 12.76
CA PHE A 829 23.85 11.20 13.78
C PHE A 829 25.31 11.57 14.12
N CYS A 830 25.70 12.84 14.03
CA CYS A 830 26.97 13.32 14.55
C CYS A 830 26.96 13.31 16.09
N LEU A 831 27.67 12.37 16.71
CA LEU A 831 27.97 12.41 18.14
C LEU A 831 29.11 13.43 18.39
N GLY A 832 28.83 14.55 19.05
CA GLY A 832 29.82 15.54 19.43
C GLY A 832 29.19 16.94 19.63
N ARG A 833 28.31 17.13 20.62
CA ARG A 833 28.04 18.48 21.15
C ARG A 833 29.26 18.92 21.96
N ARG A 834 29.91 20.02 21.56
CA ARG A 834 30.81 20.78 22.42
C ARG A 834 30.01 21.49 23.51
N PRO A 835 30.57 21.66 24.74
CA PRO A 835 29.93 22.39 25.85
C PRO A 835 29.75 23.89 25.62
N ASP A 836 30.26 24.47 24.53
CA ASP A 836 30.39 25.93 24.38
C ASP A 836 29.25 26.63 23.59
N ASP A 837 28.19 25.89 23.15
CA ASP A 837 27.02 26.49 22.48
C ASP A 837 25.77 26.55 23.40
N MET A 838 25.98 26.78 24.68
CA MET A 838 24.92 27.14 25.64
C MET A 838 24.90 28.67 25.84
N ASP A 839 24.47 29.41 24.82
CA ASP A 839 23.90 30.76 25.04
C ASP A 839 23.00 31.15 23.87
N SER A 840 21.75 31.22 24.20
CA SER A 840 20.59 31.76 23.46
C SER A 840 19.56 30.72 22.97
N CYS A 841 18.72 30.28 23.91
CA CYS A 841 17.26 30.15 23.68
C CYS A 841 16.57 30.01 25.04
N THR A 842 16.00 31.11 25.49
CA THR A 842 15.14 31.20 26.66
C THR A 842 13.86 30.39 26.49
N SER A 843 13.61 29.60 27.52
CA SER A 843 12.32 29.19 28.13
C SER A 843 11.10 29.06 27.24
N ASN A 844 10.60 27.82 27.14
CA ASN A 844 9.21 27.54 27.52
C ASN A 844 9.05 26.04 27.82
N ASN A 845 8.55 25.77 29.03
CA ASN A 845 8.15 24.49 29.55
C ASN A 845 7.04 23.87 28.68
N TYR A 846 7.19 22.61 28.30
CA TYR A 846 6.10 21.63 28.26
C TYR A 846 6.68 20.23 28.44
N ASP A 847 6.19 19.56 29.48
CA ASP A 847 6.33 18.13 29.73
C ASP A 847 5.72 17.34 28.58
N GLU A 848 6.50 16.52 27.92
CA GLU A 848 5.99 15.45 27.09
C GLU A 848 6.77 14.16 27.34
N SER A 849 6.03 13.15 27.78
CA SER A 849 6.45 11.78 27.98
C SER A 849 6.91 11.17 26.66
N CYS A 850 8.21 10.93 26.53
CA CYS A 850 8.79 10.19 25.42
C CYS A 850 8.34 8.72 25.44
N THR A 851 7.50 8.34 24.50
CA THR A 851 7.26 6.94 24.18
C THR A 851 8.48 6.36 23.45
N VAL A 852 9.22 5.49 24.13
CA VAL A 852 10.37 4.79 23.56
C VAL A 852 9.88 3.77 22.55
N ASN A 853 10.16 3.98 21.26
CA ASN A 853 9.97 2.99 20.22
C ASN A 853 10.97 1.83 20.41
N GLN A 854 10.46 0.62 20.52
CA GLN A 854 11.30 -0.58 20.62
C GLN A 854 11.98 -0.86 19.29
N VAL A 855 13.29 -0.59 19.21
CA VAL A 855 14.14 -0.92 18.06
C VAL A 855 14.59 -2.37 18.19
N THR A 856 14.14 -3.25 17.31
CA THR A 856 14.67 -4.62 17.23
C THR A 856 16.00 -4.60 16.46
N VAL A 857 17.11 -4.68 17.18
CA VAL A 857 18.45 -4.73 16.58
C VAL A 857 18.77 -6.19 16.23
N THR A 858 18.75 -6.54 14.95
CA THR A 858 19.24 -7.83 14.46
C THR A 858 20.75 -7.70 14.20
N ILE A 859 21.55 -8.39 15.00
CA ILE A 859 23.00 -8.51 14.76
C ILE A 859 23.18 -9.59 13.69
N LEU A 860 23.58 -9.17 12.48
CA LEU A 860 23.94 -10.06 11.38
C LEU A 860 25.44 -9.89 11.08
N ASP A 861 26.20 -10.96 11.19
CA ASP A 861 27.55 -11.03 10.63
C ASP A 861 27.48 -11.05 9.11
N GLY A 862 28.48 -10.42 8.45
CA GLY A 862 28.51 -10.24 7.01
C GLY A 862 28.43 -11.57 6.23
N ARG A 863 27.77 -11.57 5.09
CA ARG A 863 27.63 -12.70 4.16
C ARG A 863 28.90 -12.99 3.40
#